data_85aec6612152b89c4893549905251327
#
_entry.id   85aec6612152b89c4893549905251327
#
_cell.length_a   1.000
_cell.length_b   1.000
_cell.length_c   1.000
_cell.angle_alpha   90.00
_cell.angle_beta   90.00
_cell.angle_gamma   90.00
#
_symmetry.space_group_name_H-M   'P 1'
#
loop_
_entity.id
_entity.type
_entity.pdbx_description
1 polymer ?
#
loop_
_entity_poly.entity_id
_entity_poly.type
_entity_poly.pdbx_seq_one_letter_code
_entity_poly.pdbx_strand_id
1 'polypeptide(L)'
;MSDAGVTFLGVRHHSPACAGLVRRTIRAHRPAYVLVEGPADMNDRIGELLLGHELPIAVFSHHRGTERVSTSWAPLCAYSPEWVALTEGRAAGAEVRFIDLPAWHHAFTDRPDGAANRYADAEARYSRATERLRARYRVDTVDALWDRLFEIPDPDGLRDRLDAYFALVRGDTEADDGDRAREQYMASWVRAAVAHAGNRPVLVVTGGFHQPALRALTTAPGTTPGAEPAAWPPLPAPPDGAVGGSFLVPYSFRQMDAFAGYQSGMPSPGYYQRLWDEGPEAAARTLRRTVVERLRARHLPASTAALISAHTLTEGLAALRGHPHPARVDVLDGLAAALITDDLDQPLPWNTDGPLRPGAHPAVVETVAACTGERTGRLHPDTPLPPLVHHVTADEIRLGLDGDRTLDLDLTNPRGLERSRFLHQLRILGIPGHTRVTGPDHGADPRDHETWEPRPRTGRDAALTEAGAYGARPDEAAAALLTRRLRDTGTAADAGTTAALLFDAVLCGAGTLSRDLLDGIAHRIRTTADPGPLGRALAVVLGLWRHDRVFGTARDPLLGTVLDHAVDRLFHLVEGLHGGPPGVDVPRLRALTAARDALLHAAPALALTPETAAATAARIARDRHAPADLRGAALGLRRALGAPAEPAGEAEAFAAAADPAVLGDWLAGLLTLAREEVLRPAPKGEQSLLDTLDGVVTTMTDDVFLQALPALRQAFAFFPPRERERVAQLLLDRRNLHGSARTLLRTSADPLLLARAAALEEHTDLLLDRHALGAPR
;
A
#
# COMPACT_ATOMS: atom_id res chain seq x y z
N MET A 1 49.38 -0.33 12.00
CA MET A 1 49.79 -1.72 12.21
C MET A 1 49.00 -2.56 11.21
N SER A 2 49.66 -3.20 10.25
CA SER A 2 48.96 -4.06 9.27
C SER A 2 48.43 -5.27 10.02
N ASP A 3 47.10 -5.40 10.06
CA ASP A 3 46.42 -6.63 10.44
C ASP A 3 47.00 -7.76 9.58
N ALA A 4 47.50 -8.84 10.19
CA ALA A 4 48.17 -9.92 9.50
C ALA A 4 47.29 -10.53 8.40
N GLY A 5 47.37 -10.00 7.17
CA GLY A 5 46.75 -10.55 5.98
C GLY A 5 45.24 -10.27 5.75
N VAL A 6 44.50 -9.66 6.67
CA VAL A 6 43.07 -9.37 6.52
C VAL A 6 42.81 -7.88 6.46
N THR A 7 42.03 -7.45 5.48
CA THR A 7 41.52 -6.07 5.37
C THR A 7 40.00 -6.05 5.54
N PHE A 8 39.50 -5.31 6.53
CA PHE A 8 38.06 -5.09 6.74
C PHE A 8 37.66 -3.73 6.18
N LEU A 9 36.62 -3.70 5.39
CA LEU A 9 35.97 -2.50 4.91
C LEU A 9 34.50 -2.50 5.36
N GLY A 10 34.20 -1.64 6.34
CA GLY A 10 32.83 -1.31 6.69
C GLY A 10 32.27 -0.34 5.66
N VAL A 11 31.10 -0.66 5.11
CA VAL A 11 30.47 0.15 4.06
C VAL A 11 29.05 0.60 4.47
N ARG A 12 28.59 1.70 3.89
CA ARG A 12 27.17 1.96 3.76
C ARG A 12 26.70 1.39 2.42
N HIS A 13 25.63 0.64 2.45
CA HIS A 13 25.05 0.05 1.24
C HIS A 13 24.71 1.13 0.22
N HIS A 14 24.98 0.88 -1.05
CA HIS A 14 24.73 1.79 -2.18
C HIS A 14 25.48 3.15 -2.07
N SER A 15 26.63 3.20 -1.39
CA SER A 15 27.51 4.38 -1.35
C SER A 15 28.57 4.32 -2.47
N PRO A 16 28.55 5.28 -3.43
CA PRO A 16 29.61 5.37 -4.46
C PRO A 16 31.01 5.52 -3.90
N ALA A 17 31.18 6.30 -2.81
CA ALA A 17 32.49 6.45 -2.15
C ALA A 17 33.02 5.13 -1.59
N CYS A 18 32.15 4.36 -0.91
CA CYS A 18 32.50 3.02 -0.41
C CYS A 18 32.82 2.05 -1.56
N ALA A 19 32.01 2.05 -2.63
CA ALA A 19 32.25 1.24 -3.83
C ALA A 19 33.59 1.57 -4.50
N GLY A 20 33.92 2.86 -4.59
CA GLY A 20 35.23 3.33 -5.05
C GLY A 20 36.40 2.86 -4.19
N LEU A 21 36.22 2.87 -2.87
CA LEU A 21 37.19 2.35 -1.91
C LEU A 21 37.41 0.83 -2.10
N VAL A 22 36.34 0.07 -2.18
CA VAL A 22 36.40 -1.39 -2.42
C VAL A 22 37.16 -1.68 -3.71
N ARG A 23 36.82 -1.01 -4.82
CA ARG A 23 37.47 -1.17 -6.12
C ARG A 23 38.98 -0.86 -6.04
N ARG A 24 39.37 0.25 -5.43
CA ARG A 24 40.80 0.60 -5.25
C ARG A 24 41.54 -0.43 -4.40
N THR A 25 40.94 -0.88 -3.31
CA THR A 25 41.53 -1.86 -2.40
C THR A 25 41.77 -3.20 -3.08
N ILE A 26 40.79 -3.72 -3.83
CA ILE A 26 40.94 -4.98 -4.58
C ILE A 26 42.07 -4.88 -5.60
N ARG A 27 42.10 -3.80 -6.38
CA ARG A 27 43.12 -3.58 -7.42
C ARG A 27 44.52 -3.45 -6.84
N ALA A 28 44.68 -2.79 -5.68
CA ALA A 28 45.94 -2.60 -5.02
C ALA A 28 46.47 -3.87 -4.33
N HIS A 29 45.60 -4.62 -3.65
CA HIS A 29 46.02 -5.74 -2.79
C HIS A 29 45.88 -7.11 -3.45
N ARG A 30 45.11 -7.27 -4.51
CA ARG A 30 44.83 -8.54 -5.22
C ARG A 30 44.60 -9.70 -4.25
N PRO A 31 43.54 -9.66 -3.43
CA PRO A 31 43.30 -10.64 -2.38
C PRO A 31 43.09 -12.06 -2.95
N ALA A 32 43.33 -13.10 -2.13
CA ALA A 32 42.96 -14.46 -2.45
C ALA A 32 41.45 -14.64 -2.37
N TYR A 33 40.84 -14.04 -1.35
CA TYR A 33 39.40 -14.11 -1.05
C TYR A 33 38.84 -12.72 -0.89
N VAL A 34 37.64 -12.51 -1.45
CA VAL A 34 36.76 -11.35 -1.21
C VAL A 34 35.49 -11.87 -0.57
N LEU A 35 35.32 -11.58 0.70
CA LEU A 35 34.18 -12.00 1.51
C LEU A 35 33.20 -10.84 1.61
N VAL A 36 31.94 -11.08 1.23
CA VAL A 36 30.92 -10.05 1.10
C VAL A 36 29.72 -10.39 1.98
N GLU A 37 29.18 -9.42 2.68
CA GLU A 37 27.92 -9.59 3.39
C GLU A 37 26.79 -9.89 2.37
N GLY A 38 26.20 -11.06 2.49
CA GLY A 38 25.15 -11.57 1.62
C GLY A 38 24.85 -13.03 1.96
N PRO A 39 23.77 -13.57 1.42
CA PRO A 39 23.26 -14.89 1.80
C PRO A 39 24.21 -16.01 1.36
N ALA A 40 24.80 -16.73 2.32
CA ALA A 40 25.78 -17.79 2.05
C ALA A 40 25.21 -18.96 1.22
N ASP A 41 23.88 -19.16 1.22
CA ASP A 41 23.19 -20.15 0.38
C ASP A 41 23.30 -19.85 -1.12
N MET A 42 23.69 -18.63 -1.50
CA MET A 42 23.96 -18.26 -2.89
C MET A 42 25.40 -18.61 -3.36
N ASN A 43 26.29 -19.09 -2.49
CA ASN A 43 27.69 -19.30 -2.84
C ASN A 43 27.88 -20.26 -4.03
N ASP A 44 27.15 -21.36 -4.09
CA ASP A 44 27.23 -22.32 -5.19
C ASP A 44 26.64 -21.76 -6.50
N ARG A 45 25.93 -20.63 -6.42
CA ARG A 45 25.22 -19.97 -7.50
C ARG A 45 25.74 -18.56 -7.82
N ILE A 46 26.90 -18.15 -7.27
CA ILE A 46 27.50 -16.82 -7.56
C ILE A 46 27.72 -16.63 -9.07
N GLY A 47 27.93 -17.72 -9.84
CA GLY A 47 28.00 -17.66 -11.30
C GLY A 47 26.76 -17.06 -11.95
N GLU A 48 25.58 -17.27 -11.37
CA GLU A 48 24.33 -16.70 -11.89
C GLU A 48 24.31 -15.17 -11.76
N LEU A 49 24.80 -14.62 -10.63
CA LEU A 49 24.93 -13.17 -10.44
C LEU A 49 25.82 -12.48 -11.49
N LEU A 50 26.74 -13.23 -12.07
CA LEU A 50 27.76 -12.70 -12.99
C LEU A 50 27.47 -13.00 -14.46
N LEU A 51 26.24 -13.39 -14.81
CA LEU A 51 25.81 -13.67 -16.20
C LEU A 51 25.76 -12.43 -17.09
N GLY A 52 25.83 -11.23 -16.54
CA GLY A 52 25.72 -9.98 -17.32
C GLY A 52 24.31 -9.40 -17.34
N HIS A 53 23.72 -9.26 -16.19
CA HIS A 53 22.42 -8.62 -16.00
C HIS A 53 22.47 -7.12 -16.25
N GLU A 54 21.34 -6.52 -16.62
CA GLU A 54 21.14 -5.08 -16.57
C GLU A 54 20.75 -4.68 -15.13
N LEU A 55 21.57 -3.88 -14.46
CA LEU A 55 21.33 -3.45 -13.09
C LEU A 55 20.31 -2.31 -13.01
N PRO A 56 19.56 -2.19 -11.87
CA PRO A 56 19.70 -2.93 -10.62
C PRO A 56 18.98 -4.29 -10.60
N ILE A 57 19.52 -5.22 -9.85
CA ILE A 57 18.90 -6.52 -9.56
C ILE A 57 18.89 -6.71 -8.03
N ALA A 58 18.17 -7.71 -7.54
CA ALA A 58 18.27 -8.10 -6.13
C ALA A 58 18.37 -9.62 -5.99
N VAL A 59 19.03 -10.06 -4.92
CA VAL A 59 18.86 -11.42 -4.43
C VAL A 59 17.63 -11.43 -3.53
N PHE A 60 16.61 -12.14 -3.96
CA PHE A 60 15.41 -12.39 -3.18
C PHE A 60 15.50 -13.78 -2.56
N SER A 61 15.54 -13.87 -1.25
CA SER A 61 15.51 -15.11 -0.50
C SER A 61 14.19 -15.25 0.22
N HIS A 62 13.58 -16.42 0.14
CA HIS A 62 12.37 -16.72 0.87
C HIS A 62 12.45 -18.06 1.57
N HIS A 63 11.69 -18.17 2.63
CA HIS A 63 11.52 -19.38 3.40
C HIS A 63 10.09 -19.50 3.90
N ARG A 64 9.42 -20.59 3.57
CA ARG A 64 8.06 -20.91 4.00
C ARG A 64 8.08 -22.14 4.91
N GLY A 65 7.87 -21.91 6.20
CA GLY A 65 7.56 -22.96 7.16
C GLY A 65 6.04 -23.23 7.24
N THR A 66 5.63 -24.05 8.21
CA THR A 66 4.21 -24.37 8.45
C THR A 66 3.39 -23.15 8.89
N GLU A 67 4.02 -22.22 9.61
CA GLU A 67 3.33 -21.09 10.23
C GLU A 67 3.70 -19.73 9.63
N ARG A 68 4.89 -19.57 9.06
CA ARG A 68 5.42 -18.28 8.60
C ARG A 68 6.07 -18.37 7.22
N VAL A 69 5.94 -17.29 6.46
CA VAL A 69 6.75 -16.99 5.28
C VAL A 69 7.68 -15.85 5.65
N SER A 70 8.98 -16.09 5.57
CA SER A 70 10.02 -15.08 5.76
C SER A 70 10.65 -14.74 4.42
N THR A 71 10.91 -13.46 4.18
CA THR A 71 11.54 -12.97 2.95
C THR A 71 12.72 -12.09 3.30
N SER A 72 13.73 -12.06 2.44
CA SER A 72 14.89 -11.21 2.59
C SER A 72 15.35 -10.69 1.23
N TRP A 73 15.67 -9.41 1.18
CA TRP A 73 16.11 -8.70 -0.01
C TRP A 73 17.54 -8.21 0.13
N ALA A 74 18.36 -8.42 -0.90
CA ALA A 74 19.68 -7.85 -1.02
C ALA A 74 19.81 -7.18 -2.41
N PRO A 75 19.43 -5.90 -2.55
CA PRO A 75 19.53 -5.18 -3.80
C PRO A 75 20.98 -4.87 -4.17
N LEU A 76 21.25 -4.88 -5.48
CA LEU A 76 22.55 -4.61 -6.06
C LEU A 76 22.41 -3.65 -7.25
N CYS A 77 23.17 -2.57 -7.24
CA CYS A 77 23.29 -1.64 -8.37
C CYS A 77 24.78 -1.46 -8.74
N ALA A 78 25.05 -0.73 -9.80
CA ALA A 78 26.40 -0.58 -10.35
C ALA A 78 27.43 0.01 -9.35
N TYR A 79 26.95 0.82 -8.42
CA TYR A 79 27.74 1.45 -7.36
C TYR A 79 27.48 0.85 -5.96
N SER A 80 26.87 -0.32 -5.86
CA SER A 80 26.81 -1.06 -4.60
C SER A 80 28.21 -1.60 -4.25
N PRO A 81 28.74 -1.31 -3.06
CA PRO A 81 30.05 -1.86 -2.65
C PRO A 81 30.14 -3.37 -2.78
N GLU A 82 29.04 -4.09 -2.49
CA GLU A 82 28.89 -5.53 -2.59
C GLU A 82 29.02 -5.99 -4.03
N TRP A 83 28.32 -5.32 -4.96
CA TRP A 83 28.41 -5.63 -6.39
C TRP A 83 29.81 -5.40 -6.94
N VAL A 84 30.43 -4.29 -6.55
CA VAL A 84 31.80 -3.96 -6.93
C VAL A 84 32.79 -4.98 -6.33
N ALA A 85 32.54 -5.43 -5.09
CA ALA A 85 33.37 -6.48 -4.47
C ALA A 85 33.30 -7.80 -5.23
N LEU A 86 32.11 -8.23 -5.65
CA LEU A 86 31.90 -9.46 -6.43
C LEU A 86 32.59 -9.38 -7.81
N THR A 87 32.34 -8.30 -8.54
CA THR A 87 32.81 -8.16 -9.93
C THR A 87 34.30 -7.88 -10.02
N GLU A 88 34.82 -6.93 -9.26
CA GLU A 88 36.27 -6.60 -9.24
C GLU A 88 37.07 -7.73 -8.59
N GLY A 89 36.54 -8.38 -7.54
CA GLY A 89 37.18 -9.55 -6.92
C GLY A 89 37.38 -10.67 -7.91
N ARG A 90 36.33 -11.02 -8.67
CA ARG A 90 36.41 -12.03 -9.73
C ARG A 90 37.38 -11.63 -10.83
N ALA A 91 37.33 -10.38 -11.27
CA ALA A 91 38.24 -9.86 -12.31
C ALA A 91 39.72 -9.86 -11.84
N ALA A 92 39.98 -9.68 -10.54
CA ALA A 92 41.31 -9.76 -9.96
C ALA A 92 41.81 -11.20 -9.68
N GLY A 93 40.97 -12.23 -9.97
CA GLY A 93 41.28 -13.64 -9.72
C GLY A 93 41.16 -14.06 -8.25
N ALA A 94 40.35 -13.33 -7.48
CA ALA A 94 39.96 -13.72 -6.13
C ALA A 94 38.82 -14.71 -6.13
N GLU A 95 38.77 -15.58 -5.13
CA GLU A 95 37.54 -16.32 -4.84
C GLU A 95 36.58 -15.41 -4.08
N VAL A 96 35.37 -15.23 -4.61
CA VAL A 96 34.34 -14.36 -4.00
C VAL A 96 33.29 -15.22 -3.30
N ARG A 97 32.92 -14.85 -2.07
CA ARG A 97 31.93 -15.59 -1.27
C ARG A 97 31.03 -14.65 -0.48
N PHE A 98 29.76 -14.98 -0.40
CA PHE A 98 28.86 -14.43 0.60
C PHE A 98 29.08 -15.14 1.94
N ILE A 99 29.03 -14.40 3.02
CA ILE A 99 29.43 -14.89 4.34
C ILE A 99 28.35 -14.73 5.43
N ASP A 100 27.18 -14.20 5.10
CA ASP A 100 26.11 -13.99 6.06
C ASP A 100 25.14 -15.17 6.09
N LEU A 101 24.39 -15.28 7.18
CA LEU A 101 23.40 -16.34 7.42
C LEU A 101 22.33 -16.37 6.32
N PRO A 102 21.79 -17.56 5.98
CA PRO A 102 20.66 -17.67 5.07
C PRO A 102 19.38 -17.11 5.67
N ALA A 103 18.41 -16.75 4.82
CA ALA A 103 17.17 -16.10 5.22
C ALA A 103 16.28 -16.94 6.15
N TRP A 104 16.43 -18.25 6.18
CA TRP A 104 15.67 -19.14 7.08
C TRP A 104 16.23 -19.20 8.50
N HIS A 105 17.39 -18.59 8.77
CA HIS A 105 17.95 -18.57 10.11
C HIS A 105 17.14 -17.66 11.04
N HIS A 106 17.00 -18.04 12.31
CA HIS A 106 16.20 -17.29 13.31
C HIS A 106 16.64 -15.83 13.46
N ALA A 107 17.88 -15.50 13.18
CA ALA A 107 18.38 -14.12 13.13
C ALA A 107 17.61 -13.21 12.16
N PHE A 108 16.86 -13.77 11.20
CA PHE A 108 16.02 -13.03 10.25
C PHE A 108 14.53 -13.31 10.43
N THR A 109 14.15 -14.46 10.99
CA THR A 109 12.75 -14.85 11.14
C THR A 109 12.07 -14.21 12.34
N ASP A 110 12.82 -13.80 13.36
CA ASP A 110 12.28 -13.25 14.61
C ASP A 110 12.15 -11.71 14.58
N ARG A 111 12.29 -11.12 13.39
CA ARG A 111 12.17 -9.68 13.21
C ARG A 111 10.71 -9.23 13.11
N PRO A 112 10.40 -7.98 13.55
CA PRO A 112 9.08 -7.39 13.34
C PRO A 112 8.72 -7.35 11.85
N ASP A 113 7.42 -7.48 11.54
CA ASP A 113 6.91 -7.39 10.18
C ASP A 113 7.34 -6.07 9.50
N GLY A 114 7.87 -6.17 8.30
CA GLY A 114 8.35 -5.05 7.48
C GLY A 114 9.86 -4.94 7.31
N ALA A 115 10.68 -5.67 8.08
CA ALA A 115 12.14 -5.67 7.95
C ALA A 115 12.64 -6.72 6.95
N ALA A 116 12.00 -6.82 5.78
CA ALA A 116 12.38 -7.78 4.73
C ALA A 116 13.73 -7.45 4.04
N ASN A 117 14.29 -6.26 4.28
CA ASN A 117 15.56 -5.88 3.70
C ASN A 117 16.72 -6.33 4.60
N ARG A 118 17.62 -7.16 4.07
CA ARG A 118 18.81 -7.67 4.77
C ARG A 118 19.71 -6.56 5.32
N TYR A 119 19.72 -5.41 4.68
CA TYR A 119 20.57 -4.27 4.98
C TYR A 119 19.90 -3.22 5.88
N ALA A 120 18.60 -3.37 6.21
CA ALA A 120 17.81 -2.35 6.92
C ALA A 120 18.10 -2.22 8.43
N ASP A 121 18.86 -3.14 9.00
CA ASP A 121 18.88 -3.33 10.45
C ASP A 121 19.62 -2.29 11.25
N ALA A 122 20.60 -1.71 10.62
CA ALA A 122 21.59 -0.94 11.34
C ALA A 122 21.21 0.54 11.46
N GLU A 123 20.63 1.14 10.42
CA GLU A 123 20.47 2.60 10.34
C GLU A 123 19.45 3.17 11.34
N ALA A 124 18.38 2.46 11.64
CA ALA A 124 17.37 2.90 12.62
C ALA A 124 17.89 2.93 14.07
N ARG A 125 18.97 2.21 14.36
CA ARG A 125 19.55 2.10 15.70
C ARG A 125 20.64 3.12 15.99
N TYR A 126 21.14 3.84 14.98
CA TYR A 126 22.26 4.81 15.13
C TYR A 126 21.83 6.17 15.70
N SER A 127 20.61 6.31 16.18
CA SER A 127 20.00 7.61 16.45
C SER A 127 20.84 8.56 17.30
N ARG A 128 21.43 8.10 18.39
CA ARG A 128 22.17 8.98 19.32
C ARG A 128 23.52 9.48 18.78
N ALA A 129 24.32 8.61 18.17
CA ALA A 129 25.61 8.99 17.59
C ALA A 129 25.41 9.91 16.38
N THR A 130 24.48 9.57 15.52
CA THR A 130 24.15 10.35 14.33
C THR A 130 23.50 11.70 14.67
N GLU A 131 22.64 11.80 15.68
CA GLU A 131 22.08 13.06 16.17
C GLU A 131 23.16 14.03 16.67
N ARG A 132 24.14 13.55 17.45
CA ARG A 132 25.25 14.39 17.89
C ARG A 132 26.10 14.88 16.73
N LEU A 133 26.37 14.04 15.73
CA LEU A 133 27.10 14.42 14.54
C LEU A 133 26.29 15.40 13.67
N ARG A 134 25.00 15.15 13.45
CA ARG A 134 24.08 16.06 12.73
C ARG A 134 24.08 17.44 13.35
N ALA A 135 23.92 17.53 14.67
CA ALA A 135 23.95 18.79 15.40
C ALA A 135 25.30 19.51 15.25
N ARG A 136 26.42 18.78 15.32
CA ARG A 136 27.77 19.37 15.16
C ARG A 136 28.04 19.87 13.76
N TYR A 137 27.60 19.13 12.73
CA TYR A 137 27.79 19.51 11.33
C TYR A 137 26.65 20.38 10.79
N ARG A 138 25.60 20.66 11.58
CA ARG A 138 24.42 21.46 11.24
C ARG A 138 23.76 20.96 9.95
N VAL A 139 23.48 19.67 9.90
CA VAL A 139 22.76 19.02 8.79
C VAL A 139 21.46 18.38 9.29
N ASP A 140 20.45 18.39 8.44
CA ASP A 140 19.07 18.03 8.83
C ASP A 140 18.81 16.52 8.81
N THR A 141 19.52 15.78 7.96
CA THR A 141 19.28 14.33 7.77
C THR A 141 20.58 13.50 7.89
N VAL A 142 20.42 12.20 8.13
CA VAL A 142 21.54 11.24 8.13
C VAL A 142 22.21 11.17 6.76
N ASP A 143 21.43 11.29 5.69
CA ASP A 143 21.96 11.27 4.32
C ASP A 143 22.82 12.50 4.02
N ALA A 144 22.39 13.69 4.46
CA ALA A 144 23.19 14.90 4.35
C ALA A 144 24.47 14.82 5.17
N LEU A 145 24.41 14.17 6.34
CA LEU A 145 25.60 13.89 7.15
C LEU A 145 26.56 12.95 6.40
N TRP A 146 26.03 11.87 5.81
CA TRP A 146 26.83 10.92 5.04
C TRP A 146 27.50 11.59 3.84
N ASP A 147 26.75 12.33 3.03
CA ASP A 147 27.30 13.09 1.93
C ASP A 147 28.45 13.99 2.39
N ARG A 148 28.26 14.73 3.48
CA ARG A 148 29.24 15.66 4.05
C ARG A 148 30.53 14.98 4.50
N LEU A 149 30.42 13.77 5.06
CA LEU A 149 31.59 13.07 5.63
C LEU A 149 32.31 12.19 4.62
N PHE A 150 31.61 11.62 3.63
CA PHE A 150 32.14 10.53 2.84
C PHE A 150 31.99 10.69 1.31
N GLU A 151 30.87 11.23 0.79
CA GLU A 151 30.68 11.31 -0.66
C GLU A 151 31.30 12.58 -1.27
N ILE A 152 31.29 13.69 -0.53
CA ILE A 152 31.78 15.00 -0.98
C ILE A 152 33.29 15.16 -0.84
N PRO A 153 33.91 14.74 0.29
CA PRO A 153 35.34 14.94 0.49
C PRO A 153 36.21 14.09 -0.43
N ASP A 154 37.46 14.51 -0.61
CA ASP A 154 38.46 13.74 -1.31
C ASP A 154 38.53 12.29 -0.80
N PRO A 155 38.69 11.30 -1.68
CA PRO A 155 38.82 9.89 -1.33
C PRO A 155 40.00 9.55 -0.42
N ASP A 156 41.01 10.43 -0.30
CA ASP A 156 42.15 10.22 0.57
C ASP A 156 41.75 10.19 2.03
N GLY A 157 42.21 9.19 2.78
CA GLY A 157 41.84 8.96 4.17
C GLY A 157 40.38 8.47 4.38
N LEU A 158 39.65 8.15 3.32
CA LEU A 158 38.25 7.68 3.42
C LEU A 158 38.11 6.46 4.33
N ARG A 159 39.04 5.50 4.25
CA ARG A 159 39.04 4.30 5.10
C ARG A 159 39.09 4.66 6.58
N ASP A 160 39.99 5.55 6.97
CA ASP A 160 40.17 5.93 8.38
C ASP A 160 38.93 6.70 8.88
N ARG A 161 38.34 7.52 8.04
CA ARG A 161 37.06 8.23 8.37
C ARG A 161 35.91 7.23 8.57
N LEU A 162 35.78 6.22 7.71
CA LEU A 162 34.76 5.17 7.84
C LEU A 162 34.98 4.33 9.09
N ASP A 163 36.21 3.90 9.34
CA ASP A 163 36.58 3.12 10.53
C ASP A 163 36.24 3.89 11.82
N ALA A 164 36.56 5.18 11.89
CA ALA A 164 36.22 6.06 13.02
C ALA A 164 34.72 6.24 13.21
N TYR A 165 34.01 6.46 12.12
CA TYR A 165 32.52 6.62 12.12
C TYR A 165 31.84 5.35 12.63
N PHE A 166 32.17 4.20 12.07
CA PHE A 166 31.52 2.94 12.45
C PHE A 166 31.93 2.46 13.84
N ALA A 167 33.12 2.77 14.29
CA ALA A 167 33.53 2.54 15.68
C ALA A 167 32.68 3.38 16.66
N LEU A 168 32.43 4.65 16.32
CA LEU A 168 31.56 5.54 17.11
C LEU A 168 30.12 5.04 17.14
N VAL A 169 29.58 4.68 15.99
CA VAL A 169 28.20 4.18 15.84
C VAL A 169 28.03 2.87 16.60
N ARG A 170 28.99 1.96 16.49
CA ARG A 170 28.95 0.67 17.20
C ARG A 170 29.09 0.84 18.72
N GLY A 171 29.86 1.82 19.17
CA GLY A 171 30.08 2.08 20.60
C GLY A 171 28.79 2.54 21.32
N ASP A 172 27.88 3.21 20.60
CA ASP A 172 26.62 3.70 21.16
C ASP A 172 25.44 2.71 21.03
N THR A 173 25.64 1.55 20.35
CA THR A 173 24.55 0.63 19.98
C THR A 173 24.88 -0.81 20.35
N GLU A 174 24.05 -1.42 21.18
CA GLU A 174 24.18 -2.85 21.47
C GLU A 174 23.67 -3.70 20.30
N ALA A 175 24.44 -4.77 20.00
CA ALA A 175 24.01 -5.81 19.07
C ALA A 175 22.91 -6.66 19.71
N ASP A 176 21.86 -6.95 18.98
CA ASP A 176 20.86 -7.94 19.39
C ASP A 176 21.39 -9.38 19.18
N ASP A 177 20.58 -10.38 19.56
CA ASP A 177 20.96 -11.79 19.43
C ASP A 177 21.10 -12.20 17.96
N GLY A 178 20.29 -11.63 17.07
CA GLY A 178 20.38 -11.85 15.63
C GLY A 178 21.70 -11.31 15.06
N ASP A 179 22.07 -10.08 15.42
CA ASP A 179 23.34 -9.48 15.00
C ASP A 179 24.53 -10.29 15.50
N ARG A 180 24.50 -10.70 16.78
CA ARG A 180 25.55 -11.54 17.34
C ARG A 180 25.70 -12.87 16.62
N ALA A 181 24.58 -13.52 16.28
CA ALA A 181 24.61 -14.77 15.51
C ALA A 181 25.20 -14.57 14.11
N ARG A 182 24.81 -13.50 13.42
CA ARG A 182 25.36 -13.13 12.10
C ARG A 182 26.88 -12.87 12.19
N GLU A 183 27.32 -12.06 13.15
CA GLU A 183 28.71 -11.72 13.34
C GLU A 183 29.60 -12.95 13.66
N GLN A 184 29.10 -13.85 14.48
CA GLN A 184 29.82 -15.10 14.78
C GLN A 184 29.93 -15.99 13.52
N TYR A 185 28.86 -16.10 12.74
CA TYR A 185 28.87 -16.88 11.51
C TYR A 185 29.81 -16.26 10.47
N MET A 186 29.70 -14.94 10.22
CA MET A 186 30.65 -14.23 9.33
C MET A 186 32.10 -14.36 9.77
N ALA A 187 32.37 -14.23 11.06
CA ALA A 187 33.73 -14.40 11.60
C ALA A 187 34.30 -15.81 11.36
N SER A 188 33.45 -16.85 11.35
CA SER A 188 33.88 -18.21 11.03
C SER A 188 34.33 -18.34 9.56
N TRP A 189 33.61 -17.69 8.63
CA TRP A 189 34.04 -17.58 7.23
C TRP A 189 35.38 -16.85 7.07
N VAL A 190 35.55 -15.74 7.78
CA VAL A 190 36.81 -14.98 7.75
C VAL A 190 37.97 -15.85 8.23
N ARG A 191 37.80 -16.57 9.35
CA ARG A 191 38.87 -17.48 9.87
C ARG A 191 39.23 -18.60 8.88
N ALA A 192 38.19 -19.20 8.25
CA ALA A 192 38.40 -20.21 7.22
C ALA A 192 39.15 -19.63 6.00
N ALA A 193 38.74 -18.47 5.51
CA ALA A 193 39.39 -17.83 4.37
C ALA A 193 40.85 -17.48 4.67
N VAL A 194 41.17 -16.99 5.86
CA VAL A 194 42.55 -16.71 6.28
C VAL A 194 43.40 -17.99 6.29
N ALA A 195 42.85 -19.08 6.81
CA ALA A 195 43.57 -20.37 6.85
C ALA A 195 43.85 -20.92 5.43
N HIS A 196 42.94 -20.70 4.48
CA HIS A 196 43.10 -21.16 3.09
C HIS A 196 43.90 -20.18 2.22
N ALA A 197 43.99 -18.90 2.57
CA ALA A 197 44.66 -17.88 1.76
C ALA A 197 46.20 -17.99 1.78
N GLY A 198 46.76 -18.66 2.79
CA GLY A 198 48.17 -18.71 2.99
C GLY A 198 48.77 -17.31 3.26
N ASN A 199 49.70 -16.87 2.42
CA ASN A 199 50.33 -15.55 2.55
C ASN A 199 49.59 -14.44 1.73
N ARG A 200 48.50 -14.77 1.03
CA ARG A 200 47.76 -13.79 0.24
C ARG A 200 46.72 -13.07 1.13
N PRO A 201 46.47 -11.78 0.86
CA PRO A 201 45.49 -11.03 1.67
C PRO A 201 44.05 -11.52 1.47
N VAL A 202 43.24 -11.32 2.49
CA VAL A 202 41.80 -11.53 2.50
C VAL A 202 41.10 -10.17 2.64
N LEU A 203 40.12 -9.88 1.84
CA LEU A 203 39.28 -8.69 1.92
C LEU A 203 37.89 -9.06 2.43
N VAL A 204 37.42 -8.33 3.43
CA VAL A 204 36.06 -8.47 4.00
C VAL A 204 35.29 -7.18 3.80
N VAL A 205 34.13 -7.25 3.14
CA VAL A 205 33.24 -6.12 2.86
C VAL A 205 31.88 -6.40 3.48
N THR A 206 31.55 -5.64 4.52
CA THR A 206 30.30 -5.80 5.28
C THR A 206 29.70 -4.44 5.60
N GLY A 207 28.41 -4.39 5.93
CA GLY A 207 27.82 -3.22 6.56
C GLY A 207 28.66 -2.75 7.73
N GLY A 208 28.86 -1.44 7.80
CA GLY A 208 29.81 -0.83 8.73
C GLY A 208 29.54 -1.14 10.20
N PHE A 209 28.27 -1.45 10.55
CA PHE A 209 27.89 -1.83 11.90
C PHE A 209 28.58 -3.13 12.38
N HIS A 210 28.75 -4.10 11.49
CA HIS A 210 29.32 -5.40 11.80
C HIS A 210 30.86 -5.37 11.81
N GLN A 211 31.49 -4.44 11.10
CA GLN A 211 32.94 -4.40 10.90
C GLN A 211 33.78 -4.39 12.22
N PRO A 212 33.46 -3.55 13.23
CA PRO A 212 34.25 -3.55 14.48
C PRO A 212 34.17 -4.88 15.24
N ALA A 213 32.97 -5.51 15.26
CA ALA A 213 32.78 -6.80 15.92
C ALA A 213 33.53 -7.94 15.20
N LEU A 214 33.46 -7.97 13.86
CA LEU A 214 34.20 -8.97 13.06
C LEU A 214 35.69 -8.85 13.25
N ARG A 215 36.23 -7.64 13.29
CA ARG A 215 37.67 -7.41 13.59
C ARG A 215 38.01 -7.97 14.97
N ALA A 216 37.21 -7.71 16.00
CA ALA A 216 37.43 -8.21 17.34
C ALA A 216 37.37 -9.75 17.43
N LEU A 217 36.35 -10.36 16.79
CA LEU A 217 36.11 -11.79 16.79
C LEU A 217 37.19 -12.61 16.04
N THR A 218 37.89 -11.98 15.10
CA THR A 218 38.90 -12.65 14.26
C THR A 218 40.34 -12.41 14.72
N THR A 219 40.59 -11.40 15.58
CA THR A 219 41.90 -11.11 16.18
C THR A 219 42.13 -11.78 17.52
N ALA A 220 41.11 -12.42 18.11
CA ALA A 220 41.26 -13.13 19.39
C ALA A 220 42.28 -14.31 19.27
N PRO A 221 43.21 -14.47 20.20
CA PRO A 221 44.25 -15.49 20.15
C PRO A 221 43.65 -16.90 20.32
N GLY A 222 43.71 -17.71 19.25
CA GLY A 222 43.19 -19.07 19.20
C GLY A 222 43.69 -19.89 18.00
N THR A 223 44.42 -19.29 17.07
CA THR A 223 45.02 -19.97 15.92
C THR A 223 46.39 -20.48 16.29
N THR A 224 46.49 -21.71 16.72
CA THR A 224 47.78 -22.40 16.91
C THR A 224 48.44 -22.56 15.53
N PRO A 225 49.69 -22.06 15.31
CA PRO A 225 50.39 -22.31 14.08
C PRO A 225 50.58 -23.81 13.89
N GLY A 226 50.08 -24.39 12.79
CA GLY A 226 50.17 -25.82 12.48
C GLY A 226 48.85 -26.61 12.64
N ALA A 227 47.75 -25.97 13.00
CA ALA A 227 46.43 -26.59 12.91
C ALA A 227 46.05 -26.81 11.41
N GLU A 228 45.34 -27.92 11.12
CA GLU A 228 44.72 -28.13 9.78
C GLU A 228 43.91 -26.93 9.37
N PRO A 229 43.86 -26.59 8.06
CA PRO A 229 43.03 -25.47 7.57
C PRO A 229 41.61 -25.57 8.11
N ALA A 230 41.12 -24.53 8.75
CA ALA A 230 39.77 -24.52 9.30
C ALA A 230 38.76 -24.85 8.16
N ALA A 231 37.89 -25.83 8.38
CA ALA A 231 36.88 -26.19 7.42
C ALA A 231 35.96 -24.98 7.12
N TRP A 232 35.48 -24.87 5.90
CA TRP A 232 34.47 -23.87 5.58
C TRP A 232 33.23 -24.05 6.46
N PRO A 233 32.64 -22.97 6.96
CA PRO A 233 31.44 -23.08 7.79
C PRO A 233 30.31 -23.79 7.04
N PRO A 234 29.65 -24.76 7.65
CA PRO A 234 28.50 -25.40 7.03
C PRO A 234 27.35 -24.39 6.90
N LEU A 235 26.59 -24.53 5.81
CA LEU A 235 25.35 -23.79 5.67
C LEU A 235 24.34 -24.33 6.71
N PRO A 236 23.72 -23.46 7.56
CA PRO A 236 22.69 -23.90 8.47
C PRO A 236 21.56 -24.60 7.71
N ALA A 237 21.13 -25.76 8.19
CA ALA A 237 20.03 -26.49 7.58
C ALA A 237 18.71 -25.70 7.72
N PRO A 238 17.85 -25.67 6.70
CA PRO A 238 16.50 -25.13 6.84
C PRO A 238 15.70 -25.97 7.85
N PRO A 239 14.72 -25.40 8.54
CA PRO A 239 13.81 -26.15 9.41
C PRO A 239 13.11 -27.29 8.66
N ASP A 240 12.78 -28.37 9.36
CA ASP A 240 12.13 -29.56 8.78
C ASP A 240 10.80 -29.18 8.09
N GLY A 241 10.60 -29.68 6.88
CA GLY A 241 9.40 -29.44 6.08
C GLY A 241 9.31 -28.04 5.47
N ALA A 242 10.32 -27.22 5.66
CA ALA A 242 10.35 -25.89 5.07
C ALA A 242 10.73 -25.91 3.59
N VAL A 243 10.08 -25.08 2.82
CA VAL A 243 10.37 -24.84 1.39
C VAL A 243 10.87 -23.43 1.22
N GLY A 244 11.99 -23.26 0.52
CA GLY A 244 12.54 -21.93 0.29
C GLY A 244 13.67 -21.96 -0.72
N GLY A 245 14.19 -20.78 -1.00
CA GLY A 245 15.31 -20.61 -1.92
C GLY A 245 15.65 -19.15 -2.12
N SER A 246 16.76 -18.91 -2.78
CA SER A 246 17.20 -17.59 -3.19
C SER A 246 17.15 -17.50 -4.71
N PHE A 247 16.59 -16.41 -5.22
CA PHE A 247 16.44 -16.15 -6.65
C PHE A 247 16.89 -14.73 -6.98
N LEU A 248 17.36 -14.52 -8.20
CA LEU A 248 17.60 -13.19 -8.71
C LEU A 248 16.30 -12.61 -9.23
N VAL A 249 16.11 -11.31 -8.99
CA VAL A 249 14.94 -10.57 -9.48
C VAL A 249 15.37 -9.25 -10.11
N PRO A 250 14.70 -8.81 -11.18
CA PRO A 250 14.85 -7.44 -11.65
C PRO A 250 14.44 -6.49 -10.53
N TYR A 251 15.22 -5.44 -10.35
CA TYR A 251 14.91 -4.43 -9.35
C TYR A 251 14.84 -3.05 -10.01
N SER A 252 14.31 -2.04 -9.34
CA SER A 252 14.21 -0.70 -9.90
C SER A 252 14.80 0.34 -8.95
N PHE A 253 15.26 1.45 -9.51
CA PHE A 253 15.69 2.58 -8.70
C PHE A 253 14.58 3.11 -7.81
N ARG A 254 13.33 3.04 -8.27
CA ARG A 254 12.19 3.43 -7.44
C ARG A 254 12.06 2.57 -6.18
N GLN A 255 12.29 1.26 -6.28
CA GLN A 255 12.26 0.36 -5.12
C GLN A 255 13.49 0.56 -4.21
N MET A 256 14.61 1.08 -4.74
CA MET A 256 15.80 1.40 -3.97
C MET A 256 15.78 2.80 -3.34
N ASP A 257 14.75 3.60 -3.58
CA ASP A 257 14.72 4.98 -3.10
C ASP A 257 14.08 5.08 -1.71
N ALA A 258 14.77 5.75 -0.78
CA ALA A 258 14.25 6.02 0.56
C ALA A 258 12.96 6.86 0.53
N PHE A 259 12.77 7.74 -0.46
CA PHE A 259 11.53 8.49 -0.65
C PHE A 259 10.34 7.60 -1.05
N ALA A 260 10.57 6.38 -1.54
CA ALA A 260 9.56 5.37 -1.79
C ALA A 260 9.39 4.37 -0.64
N GLY A 261 10.13 4.55 0.48
CA GLY A 261 10.03 3.72 1.69
C GLY A 261 11.12 2.65 1.83
N TYR A 262 12.16 2.65 0.99
CA TYR A 262 13.32 1.78 1.18
C TYR A 262 14.10 2.22 2.43
N GLN A 263 14.37 1.29 3.35
CA GLN A 263 14.86 1.61 4.69
C GLN A 263 16.39 1.50 4.86
N SER A 264 17.14 1.27 3.78
CA SER A 264 18.60 1.21 3.89
C SER A 264 19.30 1.71 2.66
N GLY A 265 20.55 2.13 2.84
CA GLY A 265 21.38 2.65 1.78
C GLY A 265 21.13 4.13 1.48
N MET A 266 21.54 4.54 0.30
CA MET A 266 21.49 5.95 -0.13
C MET A 266 20.19 6.28 -0.82
N PRO A 267 19.52 7.42 -0.53
CA PRO A 267 18.37 7.89 -1.30
C PRO A 267 18.80 8.36 -2.67
N SER A 268 17.84 8.63 -3.55
CA SER A 268 18.12 9.25 -4.87
C SER A 268 19.03 8.41 -5.79
N PRO A 269 18.70 7.15 -6.04
CA PRO A 269 19.60 6.22 -6.74
C PRO A 269 20.00 6.69 -8.14
N GLY A 270 19.13 7.42 -8.85
CA GLY A 270 19.47 7.99 -10.16
C GLY A 270 20.53 9.09 -10.08
N TYR A 271 20.57 9.86 -8.98
CA TYR A 271 21.65 10.84 -8.77
C TYR A 271 22.99 10.14 -8.50
N TYR A 272 23.03 9.17 -7.57
CA TYR A 272 24.27 8.46 -7.24
C TYR A 272 24.79 7.58 -8.37
N GLN A 273 23.90 7.07 -9.23
CA GLN A 273 24.34 6.41 -10.47
C GLN A 273 25.07 7.39 -11.39
N ARG A 274 24.56 8.61 -11.57
CA ARG A 274 25.24 9.63 -12.37
C ARG A 274 26.56 10.07 -11.71
N LEU A 275 26.58 10.21 -10.38
CA LEU A 275 27.81 10.49 -9.63
C LEU A 275 28.88 9.44 -9.88
N TRP A 276 28.48 8.16 -9.89
CA TRP A 276 29.36 7.04 -10.17
C TRP A 276 29.89 7.02 -11.60
N ASP A 277 29.02 7.28 -12.57
CA ASP A 277 29.32 7.19 -14.01
C ASP A 277 30.05 8.41 -14.55
N GLU A 278 29.65 9.62 -14.12
CA GLU A 278 30.03 10.89 -14.74
C GLU A 278 30.86 11.82 -13.82
N GLY A 279 30.89 11.54 -12.53
CA GLY A 279 31.47 12.41 -11.51
C GLY A 279 30.54 13.55 -11.04
N PRO A 280 30.96 14.31 -9.99
CA PRO A 280 30.05 15.18 -9.24
C PRO A 280 29.52 16.38 -10.05
N GLU A 281 30.38 17.07 -10.79
CA GLU A 281 29.97 18.26 -11.56
C GLU A 281 29.01 17.91 -12.71
N ALA A 282 29.29 16.80 -13.41
CA ALA A 282 28.43 16.33 -14.49
C ALA A 282 27.08 15.82 -13.95
N ALA A 283 27.08 15.08 -12.83
CA ALA A 283 25.87 14.61 -12.17
C ALA A 283 24.97 15.79 -11.76
N ALA A 284 25.53 16.82 -11.13
CA ALA A 284 24.80 18.03 -10.74
C ALA A 284 24.19 18.75 -11.94
N ARG A 285 24.97 18.91 -13.02
CA ARG A 285 24.50 19.54 -14.27
C ARG A 285 23.39 18.73 -14.94
N THR A 286 23.57 17.43 -15.05
CA THR A 286 22.60 16.52 -15.67
C THR A 286 21.31 16.48 -14.87
N LEU A 287 21.36 16.45 -13.52
CA LEU A 287 20.18 16.47 -12.68
C LEU A 287 19.34 17.73 -12.90
N ARG A 288 19.95 18.92 -12.86
CA ARG A 288 19.23 20.20 -13.10
C ARG A 288 18.51 20.20 -14.44
N ARG A 289 19.18 19.72 -15.50
CA ARG A 289 18.58 19.61 -16.83
C ARG A 289 17.40 18.63 -16.84
N THR A 290 17.57 17.47 -16.26
CA THR A 290 16.50 16.44 -16.20
C THR A 290 15.26 16.96 -15.49
N VAL A 291 15.40 17.68 -14.37
CA VAL A 291 14.25 18.27 -13.65
C VAL A 291 13.49 19.24 -14.55
N VAL A 292 14.18 20.15 -15.24
CA VAL A 292 13.54 21.10 -16.15
C VAL A 292 12.87 20.40 -17.34
N GLU A 293 13.50 19.38 -17.91
CA GLU A 293 12.90 18.57 -18.98
C GLU A 293 11.61 17.87 -18.52
N ARG A 294 11.61 17.30 -17.33
CA ARG A 294 10.43 16.65 -16.73
C ARG A 294 9.29 17.64 -16.46
N LEU A 295 9.60 18.80 -15.91
CA LEU A 295 8.59 19.85 -15.69
C LEU A 295 7.95 20.30 -17.00
N ARG A 296 8.76 20.54 -18.05
CA ARG A 296 8.26 20.90 -19.38
C ARG A 296 7.39 19.81 -20.01
N ALA A 297 7.77 18.54 -19.85
CA ALA A 297 6.98 17.41 -20.34
C ALA A 297 5.60 17.31 -19.68
N ARG A 298 5.46 17.87 -18.47
CA ARG A 298 4.18 17.99 -17.76
C ARG A 298 3.48 19.33 -17.93
N HIS A 299 3.92 20.16 -18.87
CA HIS A 299 3.40 21.49 -19.11
C HIS A 299 3.50 22.44 -17.90
N LEU A 300 4.45 22.17 -17.00
CA LEU A 300 4.75 23.05 -15.86
C LEU A 300 5.76 24.12 -16.26
N PRO A 301 5.65 25.35 -15.73
CA PRO A 301 6.54 26.43 -16.11
C PRO A 301 7.98 26.18 -15.65
N ALA A 302 8.91 26.10 -16.58
CA ALA A 302 10.34 26.00 -16.33
C ALA A 302 11.11 26.76 -17.41
N SER A 303 11.48 28.01 -17.11
CA SER A 303 12.17 28.88 -18.03
C SER A 303 13.68 28.60 -18.05
N THR A 304 14.34 29.08 -19.10
CA THR A 304 15.83 29.09 -19.16
C THR A 304 16.41 29.95 -18.04
N ALA A 305 15.75 31.04 -17.67
CA ALA A 305 16.16 31.90 -16.56
C ALA A 305 16.12 31.14 -15.23
N ALA A 306 15.07 30.34 -14.98
CA ALA A 306 14.99 29.50 -13.79
C ALA A 306 16.14 28.47 -13.74
N LEU A 307 16.53 27.88 -14.88
CA LEU A 307 17.67 26.95 -14.94
C LEU A 307 19.00 27.66 -14.63
N ILE A 308 19.21 28.90 -15.12
CA ILE A 308 20.38 29.72 -14.81
C ILE A 308 20.39 30.06 -13.32
N SER A 309 19.26 30.49 -12.77
CA SER A 309 19.11 30.78 -11.33
C SER A 309 19.40 29.55 -10.48
N ALA A 310 18.85 28.38 -10.83
CA ALA A 310 19.13 27.13 -10.15
C ALA A 310 20.61 26.76 -10.16
N HIS A 311 21.30 27.01 -11.30
CA HIS A 311 22.75 26.81 -11.38
C HIS A 311 23.50 27.74 -10.44
N THR A 312 23.23 29.06 -10.51
CA THR A 312 23.90 30.06 -9.68
C THR A 312 23.67 29.79 -8.18
N LEU A 313 22.43 29.44 -7.80
CA LEU A 313 22.10 29.11 -6.42
C LEU A 313 22.81 27.84 -5.97
N THR A 314 22.85 26.78 -6.80
CA THR A 314 23.59 25.55 -6.51
C THR A 314 25.06 25.80 -6.22
N GLU A 315 25.75 26.55 -7.08
CA GLU A 315 27.18 26.92 -6.91
C GLU A 315 27.38 27.79 -5.65
N GLY A 316 26.49 28.78 -5.44
CA GLY A 316 26.51 29.61 -4.24
C GLY A 316 26.31 28.85 -2.95
N LEU A 317 25.38 27.90 -2.93
CA LEU A 317 25.14 27.01 -1.76
C LEU A 317 26.31 26.07 -1.51
N ALA A 318 26.89 25.48 -2.55
CA ALA A 318 28.08 24.64 -2.42
C ALA A 318 29.26 25.44 -1.81
N ALA A 319 29.52 26.66 -2.33
CA ALA A 319 30.54 27.51 -1.79
C ALA A 319 30.29 27.93 -0.33
N LEU A 320 29.06 28.31 0.00
CA LEU A 320 28.63 28.64 1.38
C LEU A 320 28.82 27.50 2.35
N ARG A 321 28.54 26.27 1.91
CA ARG A 321 28.68 25.05 2.72
C ARG A 321 30.12 24.51 2.74
N GLY A 322 31.02 25.10 1.98
CA GLY A 322 32.42 24.67 1.86
C GLY A 322 32.58 23.35 1.14
N HIS A 323 31.70 23.04 0.19
CA HIS A 323 31.79 21.87 -0.66
C HIS A 323 32.74 22.16 -1.82
N PRO A 324 33.69 21.27 -2.18
CA PRO A 324 34.65 21.47 -3.28
C PRO A 324 33.95 21.41 -4.66
N HIS A 325 32.77 20.81 -4.73
CA HIS A 325 31.89 20.70 -5.89
C HIS A 325 30.43 20.63 -5.42
N PRO A 326 29.43 20.95 -6.28
CA PRO A 326 28.02 20.83 -5.91
C PRO A 326 27.65 19.40 -5.49
N ALA A 327 27.13 19.29 -4.29
CA ALA A 327 26.60 18.04 -3.75
C ALA A 327 25.11 17.89 -4.07
N ARG A 328 24.55 16.71 -3.83
CA ARG A 328 23.14 16.41 -4.01
C ARG A 328 22.23 17.49 -3.38
N VAL A 329 22.46 17.78 -2.12
CA VAL A 329 21.65 18.76 -1.36
C VAL A 329 21.74 20.17 -1.93
N ASP A 330 22.90 20.59 -2.46
CA ASP A 330 23.07 21.92 -3.07
C ASP A 330 22.24 22.06 -4.34
N VAL A 331 22.19 20.97 -5.14
CA VAL A 331 21.38 20.93 -6.37
C VAL A 331 19.88 20.94 -6.03
N LEU A 332 19.47 20.18 -5.01
CA LEU A 332 18.07 20.09 -4.60
C LEU A 332 17.56 21.42 -4.04
N ASP A 333 18.32 22.06 -3.16
CA ASP A 333 17.97 23.35 -2.58
C ASP A 333 18.02 24.47 -3.63
N GLY A 334 19.02 24.43 -4.54
CA GLY A 334 19.12 25.38 -5.63
C GLY A 334 17.96 25.29 -6.63
N LEU A 335 17.50 24.08 -6.93
CA LEU A 335 16.29 23.84 -7.74
C LEU A 335 15.03 24.29 -7.02
N ALA A 336 14.86 23.97 -5.75
CA ALA A 336 13.71 24.40 -4.97
C ALA A 336 13.62 25.92 -4.92
N ALA A 337 14.72 26.60 -4.59
CA ALA A 337 14.76 28.06 -4.51
C ALA A 337 14.55 28.78 -5.85
N ALA A 338 14.88 28.12 -6.97
CA ALA A 338 14.69 28.71 -8.31
C ALA A 338 13.32 28.43 -8.94
N LEU A 339 12.66 27.34 -8.55
CA LEU A 339 11.45 26.83 -9.20
C LEU A 339 10.18 27.00 -8.37
N ILE A 340 10.31 27.22 -7.06
CA ILE A 340 9.18 27.35 -6.15
C ILE A 340 9.10 28.80 -5.71
N THR A 341 8.02 29.48 -6.10
CA THR A 341 7.76 30.89 -5.77
C THR A 341 6.71 31.06 -4.68
N ASP A 342 5.97 30.01 -4.41
CA ASP A 342 4.86 30.00 -3.47
C ASP A 342 5.33 29.46 -2.10
N ASP A 343 4.58 29.77 -1.05
CA ASP A 343 4.83 29.18 0.27
C ASP A 343 4.57 27.68 0.23
N LEU A 344 5.47 26.92 0.85
CA LEU A 344 5.33 25.48 0.93
C LEU A 344 4.55 25.08 2.20
N ASP A 345 3.43 24.41 2.02
CA ASP A 345 2.65 23.84 3.13
C ASP A 345 3.38 22.68 3.83
N GLN A 346 4.38 22.12 3.19
CA GLN A 346 5.12 20.95 3.68
C GLN A 346 6.64 21.19 3.55
N PRO A 347 7.44 20.70 4.52
CA PRO A 347 8.89 20.78 4.42
C PRO A 347 9.40 19.96 3.23
N LEU A 348 10.53 20.36 2.68
CA LEU A 348 11.19 19.67 1.57
C LEU A 348 11.60 18.24 1.99
N PRO A 349 11.31 17.19 1.19
CA PRO A 349 11.53 15.79 1.57
C PRO A 349 12.98 15.46 1.93
N TRP A 350 13.94 16.14 1.31
CA TRP A 350 15.37 15.93 1.56
C TRP A 350 15.91 16.66 2.80
N ASN A 351 15.08 17.47 3.45
CA ASN A 351 15.35 18.08 4.75
C ASN A 351 14.64 17.37 5.90
N THR A 352 13.91 16.29 5.60
CA THR A 352 13.22 15.46 6.58
C THR A 352 13.45 13.99 6.25
N ASP A 353 13.54 13.14 7.27
CA ASP A 353 13.58 11.70 7.04
C ASP A 353 12.15 11.20 6.77
N GLY A 354 11.90 10.58 5.60
CA GLY A 354 10.62 9.99 5.28
C GLY A 354 10.19 10.06 3.81
N PRO A 355 9.09 9.39 3.46
CA PRO A 355 8.59 9.32 2.10
C PRO A 355 7.98 10.65 1.63
N LEU A 356 7.92 10.82 0.32
CA LEU A 356 7.23 11.94 -0.31
C LEU A 356 5.73 11.93 0.05
N ARG A 357 5.25 13.04 0.62
CA ARG A 357 3.85 13.13 1.07
C ARG A 357 2.91 13.47 -0.09
N PRO A 358 1.65 12.98 -0.05
CA PRO A 358 0.62 13.40 -1.00
C PRO A 358 0.40 14.93 -0.95
N GLY A 359 0.16 15.54 -2.11
CA GLY A 359 -0.05 16.99 -2.21
C GLY A 359 1.22 17.85 -2.25
N ALA A 360 2.42 17.25 -2.31
CA ALA A 360 3.66 18.01 -2.46
C ALA A 360 3.68 18.86 -3.75
N HIS A 361 4.35 20.01 -3.69
CA HIS A 361 4.46 20.93 -4.84
C HIS A 361 5.01 20.21 -6.09
N PRO A 362 4.45 20.45 -7.30
CA PRO A 362 4.84 19.72 -8.52
C PRO A 362 6.34 19.77 -8.83
N ALA A 363 7.01 20.90 -8.57
CA ALA A 363 8.46 21.00 -8.76
C ALA A 363 9.23 20.06 -7.80
N VAL A 364 8.76 19.88 -6.57
CA VAL A 364 9.33 18.93 -5.60
C VAL A 364 9.15 17.49 -6.10
N VAL A 365 7.94 17.14 -6.55
CA VAL A 365 7.64 15.81 -7.10
C VAL A 365 8.56 15.46 -8.26
N GLU A 366 8.72 16.37 -9.23
CA GLU A 366 9.58 16.13 -10.40
C GLU A 366 11.07 16.15 -10.05
N THR A 367 11.48 16.92 -9.07
CA THR A 367 12.86 16.90 -8.56
C THR A 367 13.18 15.55 -7.89
N VAL A 368 12.32 15.06 -7.02
CA VAL A 368 12.47 13.73 -6.41
C VAL A 368 12.50 12.66 -7.50
N ALA A 369 11.54 12.68 -8.43
CA ALA A 369 11.48 11.70 -9.51
C ALA A 369 12.74 11.72 -10.42
N ALA A 370 13.33 12.88 -10.67
CA ALA A 370 14.59 13.00 -11.40
C ALA A 370 15.79 12.42 -10.62
N CYS A 371 15.78 12.57 -9.29
CA CYS A 371 16.78 11.99 -8.41
C CYS A 371 16.66 10.48 -8.29
N THR A 372 15.45 9.97 -8.19
CA THR A 372 15.15 8.53 -8.17
C THR A 372 15.58 7.87 -9.49
N GLY A 373 15.24 8.49 -10.63
CA GLY A 373 15.44 7.90 -11.95
C GLY A 373 14.45 6.79 -12.28
N GLU A 374 14.47 6.34 -13.54
CA GLU A 374 13.49 5.38 -14.07
C GLU A 374 14.11 4.00 -14.41
N ARG A 375 15.39 3.79 -14.04
CA ARG A 375 16.09 2.56 -14.39
C ARG A 375 15.44 1.37 -13.70
N THR A 376 15.11 0.36 -14.52
CA THR A 376 14.68 -0.97 -14.07
C THR A 376 15.66 -1.97 -14.63
N GLY A 377 16.10 -2.89 -13.78
CA GLY A 377 17.02 -3.95 -14.19
C GLY A 377 16.34 -5.04 -15.03
N ARG A 378 17.17 -5.84 -15.66
CA ARG A 378 16.73 -7.01 -16.42
C ARG A 378 17.68 -8.17 -16.20
N LEU A 379 17.12 -9.35 -15.94
CA LEU A 379 17.91 -10.55 -15.77
C LEU A 379 18.39 -11.08 -17.13
N HIS A 380 19.54 -11.75 -17.11
CA HIS A 380 20.00 -12.52 -18.23
C HIS A 380 19.02 -13.68 -18.51
N PRO A 381 18.75 -14.06 -19.79
CA PRO A 381 17.79 -15.12 -20.12
C PRO A 381 18.09 -16.49 -19.47
N ASP A 382 19.35 -16.79 -19.22
CA ASP A 382 19.78 -18.06 -18.61
C ASP A 382 19.65 -18.07 -17.08
N THR A 383 19.07 -17.03 -16.48
CA THR A 383 18.85 -16.96 -15.02
C THR A 383 17.72 -17.90 -14.61
N PRO A 384 17.93 -18.81 -13.64
CA PRO A 384 16.87 -19.66 -13.11
C PRO A 384 15.75 -18.85 -12.46
N LEU A 385 14.51 -19.16 -12.81
CA LEU A 385 13.32 -18.50 -12.26
C LEU A 385 12.55 -19.45 -11.32
N PRO A 386 11.79 -18.92 -10.35
CA PRO A 386 10.96 -19.74 -9.48
C PRO A 386 9.91 -20.55 -10.26
N PRO A 387 9.50 -21.73 -9.75
CA PRO A 387 8.49 -22.55 -10.41
C PRO A 387 7.17 -21.83 -10.71
N LEU A 388 6.76 -20.88 -9.86
CA LEU A 388 5.56 -20.08 -10.08
C LEU A 388 5.59 -19.29 -11.38
N VAL A 389 6.73 -18.75 -11.78
CA VAL A 389 6.88 -18.00 -13.04
C VAL A 389 6.55 -18.89 -14.23
N HIS A 390 7.08 -20.11 -14.22
CA HIS A 390 6.84 -21.10 -15.29
C HIS A 390 5.37 -21.53 -15.35
N HIS A 391 4.75 -21.80 -14.20
CA HIS A 391 3.34 -22.19 -14.12
C HIS A 391 2.41 -21.05 -14.59
N VAL A 392 2.64 -19.82 -14.13
CA VAL A 392 1.84 -18.66 -14.57
C VAL A 392 1.95 -18.44 -16.06
N THR A 393 3.17 -18.49 -16.63
CA THR A 393 3.37 -18.31 -18.08
C THR A 393 2.67 -19.42 -18.88
N ALA A 394 2.77 -20.67 -18.44
CA ALA A 394 2.11 -21.79 -19.11
C ALA A 394 0.58 -21.67 -19.03
N ASP A 395 0.04 -21.27 -17.88
CA ASP A 395 -1.40 -21.09 -17.70
C ASP A 395 -1.94 -19.89 -18.50
N GLU A 396 -1.20 -18.78 -18.61
CA GLU A 396 -1.59 -17.64 -19.46
C GLU A 396 -1.76 -18.07 -20.92
N ILE A 397 -0.77 -18.81 -21.47
CA ILE A 397 -0.84 -19.34 -22.83
C ILE A 397 -2.01 -20.30 -22.97
N ARG A 398 -2.15 -21.27 -22.08
CA ARG A 398 -3.23 -22.28 -22.06
C ARG A 398 -4.62 -21.65 -22.02
N LEU A 399 -4.77 -20.59 -21.23
CA LEU A 399 -6.03 -19.86 -21.05
C LEU A 399 -6.25 -18.77 -22.10
N GLY A 400 -5.23 -18.45 -22.91
CA GLY A 400 -5.27 -17.38 -23.90
C GLY A 400 -5.39 -15.99 -23.28
N LEU A 401 -4.58 -15.74 -22.22
CA LEU A 401 -4.52 -14.51 -21.44
C LEU A 401 -3.19 -13.76 -21.63
N ASP A 402 -2.37 -14.21 -22.55
CA ASP A 402 -1.03 -13.70 -22.86
C ASP A 402 -1.03 -12.41 -23.71
N GLY A 403 -2.20 -11.94 -24.18
CA GLY A 403 -2.36 -10.74 -25.01
C GLY A 403 -2.82 -9.50 -24.25
N ASP A 404 -2.51 -8.32 -24.81
CA ASP A 404 -2.93 -7.02 -24.29
C ASP A 404 -4.31 -6.62 -24.87
N ARG A 405 -5.35 -7.32 -24.47
CA ARG A 405 -6.73 -7.09 -24.90
C ARG A 405 -7.70 -7.05 -23.72
N THR A 406 -8.78 -6.34 -23.88
CA THR A 406 -9.91 -6.41 -22.95
C THR A 406 -10.55 -7.80 -23.03
N LEU A 407 -10.82 -8.38 -21.88
CA LEU A 407 -11.42 -9.70 -21.72
C LEU A 407 -12.83 -9.53 -21.13
N ASP A 408 -13.82 -10.06 -21.83
CA ASP A 408 -15.18 -10.22 -21.32
C ASP A 408 -15.41 -11.71 -21.03
N LEU A 409 -15.61 -12.03 -19.76
CA LEU A 409 -15.71 -13.39 -19.26
C LEU A 409 -17.14 -13.68 -18.81
N ASP A 410 -17.76 -14.69 -19.41
CA ASP A 410 -19.00 -15.28 -18.94
C ASP A 410 -18.66 -16.35 -17.89
N LEU A 411 -19.01 -16.11 -16.63
CA LEU A 411 -18.70 -16.96 -15.50
C LEU A 411 -19.61 -18.21 -15.42
N THR A 412 -20.70 -18.24 -16.17
CA THR A 412 -21.56 -19.43 -16.31
C THR A 412 -20.90 -20.49 -17.19
N ASN A 413 -19.92 -20.09 -18.01
CA ASN A 413 -19.13 -20.97 -18.82
C ASN A 413 -17.91 -21.49 -18.02
N PRO A 414 -17.65 -22.82 -17.96
CA PRO A 414 -16.53 -23.39 -17.21
C PRO A 414 -15.18 -22.78 -17.58
N ARG A 415 -14.93 -22.47 -18.86
CA ARG A 415 -13.68 -21.82 -19.30
C ARG A 415 -13.61 -20.36 -18.89
N GLY A 416 -14.73 -19.65 -18.90
CA GLY A 416 -14.82 -18.28 -18.41
C GLY A 416 -14.53 -18.23 -16.91
N LEU A 417 -15.11 -19.12 -16.13
CA LEU A 417 -14.87 -19.25 -14.69
C LEU A 417 -13.41 -19.62 -14.38
N GLU A 418 -12.80 -20.54 -15.12
CA GLU A 418 -11.38 -20.90 -14.95
C GLU A 418 -10.45 -19.71 -15.19
N ARG A 419 -10.71 -18.93 -16.25
CA ARG A 419 -9.99 -17.68 -16.55
C ARG A 419 -10.15 -16.64 -15.43
N SER A 420 -11.37 -16.46 -14.94
CA SER A 420 -11.68 -15.55 -13.85
C SER A 420 -10.91 -15.93 -12.57
N ARG A 421 -10.97 -17.20 -12.17
CA ARG A 421 -10.22 -17.71 -11.00
C ARG A 421 -8.73 -17.44 -11.12
N PHE A 422 -8.14 -17.72 -12.26
CA PHE A 422 -6.73 -17.48 -12.51
C PHE A 422 -6.39 -15.97 -12.44
N LEU A 423 -7.18 -15.11 -13.07
CA LEU A 423 -6.97 -13.65 -12.98
C LEU A 423 -7.13 -13.12 -11.56
N HIS A 424 -8.06 -13.67 -10.78
CA HIS A 424 -8.20 -13.34 -9.36
C HIS A 424 -7.00 -13.82 -8.53
N GLN A 425 -6.44 -14.98 -8.81
CA GLN A 425 -5.20 -15.45 -8.19
C GLN A 425 -4.06 -14.47 -8.45
N LEU A 426 -3.87 -14.04 -9.70
CA LEU A 426 -2.86 -13.03 -10.06
C LEU A 426 -3.13 -11.68 -9.36
N ARG A 427 -4.39 -11.24 -9.30
CA ARG A 427 -4.81 -10.02 -8.59
C ARG A 427 -4.46 -10.08 -7.10
N ILE A 428 -4.77 -11.19 -6.43
CA ILE A 428 -4.45 -11.39 -5.00
C ILE A 428 -2.95 -11.38 -4.76
N LEU A 429 -2.18 -11.99 -5.65
CA LEU A 429 -0.72 -12.02 -5.60
C LEU A 429 -0.08 -10.69 -6.00
N GLY A 430 -0.86 -9.70 -6.46
CA GLY A 430 -0.35 -8.40 -6.88
C GLY A 430 0.43 -8.43 -8.21
N ILE A 431 0.17 -9.42 -9.07
CA ILE A 431 0.88 -9.59 -10.34
C ILE A 431 0.30 -8.61 -11.38
N PRO A 432 1.11 -7.69 -11.95
CA PRO A 432 0.66 -6.77 -12.99
C PRO A 432 0.26 -7.50 -14.28
N GLY A 433 -0.70 -6.94 -15.03
CA GLY A 433 -1.10 -7.46 -16.35
C GLY A 433 -2.54 -7.15 -16.69
N HIS A 434 -3.50 -7.38 -15.80
CA HIS A 434 -4.92 -7.09 -16.01
C HIS A 434 -5.55 -6.48 -14.76
N THR A 435 -6.53 -5.59 -14.95
CA THR A 435 -7.33 -4.99 -13.88
C THR A 435 -8.80 -5.28 -14.13
N ARG A 436 -9.51 -5.76 -13.13
CA ARG A 436 -10.96 -5.95 -13.19
C ARG A 436 -11.68 -4.61 -13.20
N VAL A 437 -12.54 -4.39 -14.19
CA VAL A 437 -13.36 -3.18 -14.34
C VAL A 437 -14.78 -3.44 -13.83
N THR A 438 -15.36 -4.57 -14.22
CA THR A 438 -16.68 -5.01 -13.76
C THR A 438 -16.64 -6.46 -13.36
N GLY A 439 -17.60 -6.89 -12.54
CA GLY A 439 -17.72 -8.30 -12.14
C GLY A 439 -18.59 -8.49 -10.93
N PRO A 440 -18.72 -9.74 -10.45
CA PRO A 440 -19.46 -10.05 -9.25
C PRO A 440 -19.00 -9.20 -8.08
N ASP A 441 -19.96 -8.59 -7.40
CA ASP A 441 -19.76 -7.81 -6.19
C ASP A 441 -20.64 -8.39 -5.08
N HIS A 442 -20.35 -8.02 -3.83
CA HIS A 442 -21.18 -8.42 -2.72
C HIS A 442 -22.49 -7.60 -2.72
N GLY A 443 -23.58 -8.20 -2.27
CA GLY A 443 -24.91 -7.59 -2.22
C GLY A 443 -25.92 -8.31 -3.09
N ALA A 444 -27.01 -7.59 -3.44
CA ALA A 444 -28.15 -8.16 -4.14
C ALA A 444 -28.01 -8.20 -5.69
N ASP A 445 -26.93 -7.67 -6.25
CA ASP A 445 -26.72 -7.57 -7.70
C ASP A 445 -26.02 -8.82 -8.26
N PRO A 446 -26.70 -9.73 -8.96
CA PRO A 446 -26.15 -10.94 -9.52
C PRO A 446 -25.45 -10.65 -10.85
N ARG A 447 -24.15 -10.43 -10.83
CA ARG A 447 -23.33 -10.34 -12.05
C ARG A 447 -22.68 -11.66 -12.33
N ASP A 448 -22.93 -12.21 -13.49
CA ASP A 448 -22.33 -13.45 -13.99
C ASP A 448 -21.28 -13.21 -15.09
N HIS A 449 -20.89 -11.95 -15.30
CA HIS A 449 -19.90 -11.52 -16.28
C HIS A 449 -18.85 -10.64 -15.62
N GLU A 450 -17.61 -10.78 -16.07
CA GLU A 450 -16.47 -9.93 -15.68
C GLU A 450 -15.83 -9.29 -16.90
N THR A 451 -15.44 -8.01 -16.76
CA THR A 451 -14.61 -7.31 -17.74
C THR A 451 -13.27 -7.00 -17.12
N TRP A 452 -12.20 -7.40 -17.80
CA TRP A 452 -10.81 -7.14 -17.39
C TRP A 452 -10.10 -6.34 -18.48
N GLU A 453 -9.44 -5.24 -18.10
CA GLU A 453 -8.63 -4.43 -18.99
C GLU A 453 -7.15 -4.73 -18.83
N PRO A 454 -6.38 -4.72 -19.95
CA PRO A 454 -4.93 -4.88 -19.89
C PRO A 454 -4.31 -3.66 -19.17
N ARG A 455 -3.23 -3.92 -18.44
CA ARG A 455 -2.41 -2.91 -17.77
C ARG A 455 -0.93 -3.16 -18.07
N PRO A 456 -0.08 -2.13 -17.96
CA PRO A 456 1.36 -2.30 -18.16
C PRO A 456 1.91 -3.42 -17.26
N ARG A 457 2.78 -4.25 -17.82
CA ARG A 457 3.40 -5.39 -17.12
C ARG A 457 4.70 -5.02 -16.38
N THR A 458 4.96 -3.73 -16.20
CA THR A 458 6.17 -3.25 -15.50
C THR A 458 6.26 -3.84 -14.09
N GLY A 459 7.42 -4.44 -13.75
CA GLY A 459 7.64 -5.08 -12.47
C GLY A 459 7.01 -6.48 -12.29
N ARG A 460 6.42 -7.04 -13.35
CA ARG A 460 5.76 -8.35 -13.30
C ARG A 460 6.70 -9.49 -12.87
N ASP A 461 7.90 -9.55 -13.42
CA ASP A 461 8.85 -10.64 -13.13
C ASP A 461 9.29 -10.61 -11.65
N ALA A 462 9.49 -9.42 -11.11
CA ALA A 462 9.78 -9.25 -9.70
C ALA A 462 8.58 -9.71 -8.85
N ALA A 463 7.36 -9.24 -9.16
CA ALA A 463 6.16 -9.62 -8.44
C ALA A 463 5.88 -11.13 -8.48
N LEU A 464 6.11 -11.78 -9.63
CA LEU A 464 6.01 -13.24 -9.78
C LEU A 464 7.05 -13.98 -8.93
N THR A 465 8.27 -13.46 -8.88
CA THR A 465 9.33 -14.09 -8.09
C THR A 465 9.04 -13.95 -6.60
N GLU A 466 8.58 -12.78 -6.15
CA GLU A 466 8.10 -12.54 -4.77
C GLU A 466 6.94 -13.46 -4.40
N ALA A 467 5.95 -13.57 -5.29
CA ALA A 467 4.79 -14.42 -5.08
C ALA A 467 5.17 -15.92 -4.99
N GLY A 468 6.29 -16.31 -5.60
CA GLY A 468 6.87 -17.66 -5.48
C GLY A 468 7.19 -18.08 -4.05
N ALA A 469 7.37 -17.11 -3.13
CA ALA A 469 7.50 -17.40 -1.70
C ALA A 469 6.26 -18.08 -1.09
N TYR A 470 5.09 -17.87 -1.68
CA TYR A 470 3.83 -18.39 -1.17
C TYR A 470 3.45 -19.75 -1.79
N GLY A 471 3.96 -20.09 -2.97
CA GLY A 471 3.65 -21.37 -3.60
C GLY A 471 4.28 -21.52 -4.97
N ALA A 472 4.35 -22.76 -5.45
CA ALA A 472 4.84 -23.07 -6.77
C ALA A 472 3.76 -22.88 -7.86
N ARG A 473 2.50 -22.88 -7.49
CA ARG A 473 1.32 -22.73 -8.37
C ARG A 473 0.50 -21.52 -7.99
N PRO A 474 -0.20 -20.86 -8.94
CA PRO A 474 -0.99 -19.65 -8.66
C PRO A 474 -2.08 -19.85 -7.58
N ASP A 475 -2.78 -20.97 -7.62
CA ASP A 475 -3.84 -21.34 -6.66
C ASP A 475 -3.28 -21.55 -5.25
N GLU A 476 -2.18 -22.28 -5.11
CA GLU A 476 -1.49 -22.49 -3.83
C GLU A 476 -0.95 -21.19 -3.26
N ALA A 477 -0.29 -20.40 -4.10
CA ALA A 477 0.30 -19.13 -3.69
C ALA A 477 -0.76 -18.13 -3.23
N ALA A 478 -1.87 -17.99 -3.96
CA ALA A 478 -2.97 -17.10 -3.59
C ALA A 478 -3.61 -17.52 -2.27
N ALA A 479 -3.89 -18.83 -2.08
CA ALA A 479 -4.44 -19.36 -0.83
C ALA A 479 -3.50 -19.14 0.36
N ALA A 480 -2.18 -19.35 0.19
CA ALA A 480 -1.19 -19.12 1.24
C ALA A 480 -1.09 -17.63 1.62
N LEU A 481 -1.14 -16.73 0.64
CA LEU A 481 -1.13 -15.29 0.89
C LEU A 481 -2.41 -14.83 1.61
N LEU A 482 -3.58 -15.31 1.23
CA LEU A 482 -4.84 -15.01 1.92
C LEU A 482 -4.82 -15.55 3.37
N THR A 483 -4.28 -16.75 3.59
CA THR A 483 -4.10 -17.32 4.92
C THR A 483 -3.18 -16.45 5.78
N ARG A 484 -2.09 -15.93 5.22
CA ARG A 484 -1.20 -14.98 5.89
C ARG A 484 -1.94 -13.70 6.24
N ARG A 485 -2.65 -13.07 5.29
CA ARG A 485 -3.45 -11.85 5.54
C ARG A 485 -4.45 -12.06 6.69
N LEU A 486 -5.09 -13.23 6.75
CA LEU A 486 -5.98 -13.56 7.86
C LEU A 486 -5.27 -13.63 9.21
N ARG A 487 -4.08 -14.19 9.27
CA ARG A 487 -3.25 -14.25 10.50
C ARG A 487 -2.75 -12.85 10.90
N ASP A 488 -2.26 -12.07 9.95
CA ASP A 488 -1.72 -10.71 10.19
C ASP A 488 -2.80 -9.76 10.73
N THR A 489 -4.05 -9.94 10.33
CA THR A 489 -5.19 -9.20 10.92
C THR A 489 -5.50 -9.59 12.36
N GLY A 490 -5.09 -10.77 12.80
CA GLY A 490 -5.17 -11.27 14.18
C GLY A 490 -6.57 -11.18 14.80
N THR A 491 -6.61 -10.93 16.11
CA THR A 491 -7.86 -10.73 16.87
C THR A 491 -8.49 -9.35 16.60
N ALA A 492 -7.76 -8.42 15.98
CA ALA A 492 -8.24 -7.07 15.67
C ALA A 492 -9.10 -7.01 14.38
N ALA A 493 -9.11 -8.07 13.54
CA ALA A 493 -9.93 -8.09 12.34
C ALA A 493 -11.43 -8.07 12.68
N ASP A 494 -12.13 -7.12 12.09
CA ASP A 494 -13.59 -7.07 12.18
C ASP A 494 -14.27 -8.11 11.24
N ALA A 495 -15.57 -8.33 11.43
CA ALA A 495 -16.34 -9.29 10.62
C ALA A 495 -16.33 -8.92 9.13
N GLY A 496 -16.32 -7.62 8.78
CA GLY A 496 -16.31 -7.16 7.40
C GLY A 496 -14.99 -7.44 6.69
N THR A 497 -13.86 -7.25 7.37
CA THR A 497 -12.53 -7.58 6.84
C THR A 497 -12.40 -9.08 6.59
N THR A 498 -12.86 -9.91 7.52
CA THR A 498 -12.84 -11.36 7.36
C THR A 498 -13.74 -11.83 6.21
N ALA A 499 -14.90 -11.19 6.03
CA ALA A 499 -15.79 -11.48 4.92
C ALA A 499 -15.21 -11.06 3.55
N ALA A 500 -14.45 -9.96 3.49
CA ALA A 500 -13.75 -9.59 2.26
C ALA A 500 -12.69 -10.64 1.86
N LEU A 501 -11.95 -11.19 2.83
CA LEU A 501 -11.02 -12.30 2.57
C LEU A 501 -11.75 -13.57 2.12
N LEU A 502 -12.94 -13.85 2.68
CA LEU A 502 -13.79 -14.97 2.22
C LEU A 502 -14.18 -14.77 0.74
N PHE A 503 -14.60 -13.57 0.37
CA PHE A 503 -14.97 -13.30 -1.01
C PHE A 503 -13.80 -13.48 -1.97
N ASP A 504 -12.61 -12.98 -1.62
CA ASP A 504 -11.40 -13.20 -2.38
C ASP A 504 -11.04 -14.68 -2.49
N ALA A 505 -11.18 -15.45 -1.40
CA ALA A 505 -10.92 -16.90 -1.41
C ALA A 505 -11.87 -17.65 -2.34
N VAL A 506 -13.14 -17.28 -2.37
CA VAL A 506 -14.16 -17.86 -3.27
C VAL A 506 -13.84 -17.52 -4.72
N LEU A 507 -13.52 -16.26 -5.05
CA LEU A 507 -13.14 -15.83 -6.40
C LEU A 507 -11.89 -16.56 -6.90
N CYS A 508 -10.91 -16.82 -6.03
CA CYS A 508 -9.71 -17.59 -6.36
C CYS A 508 -9.92 -19.11 -6.46
N GLY A 509 -11.07 -19.62 -6.01
CA GLY A 509 -11.34 -21.04 -5.94
C GLY A 509 -10.68 -21.78 -4.75
N ALA A 510 -10.30 -21.07 -3.67
CA ALA A 510 -9.66 -21.62 -2.46
C ALA A 510 -10.69 -22.20 -1.49
N GLY A 511 -11.30 -23.33 -1.82
CA GLY A 511 -12.47 -23.90 -1.11
C GLY A 511 -12.22 -24.36 0.33
N THR A 512 -11.01 -24.80 0.68
CA THR A 512 -10.68 -25.18 2.08
C THR A 512 -10.59 -23.94 2.97
N LEU A 513 -9.87 -22.91 2.52
CA LEU A 513 -9.73 -21.63 3.23
C LEU A 513 -11.10 -20.95 3.42
N SER A 514 -12.01 -21.07 2.46
CA SER A 514 -13.34 -20.48 2.54
C SER A 514 -14.15 -21.00 3.73
N ARG A 515 -14.01 -22.26 4.10
CA ARG A 515 -14.69 -22.85 5.28
C ARG A 515 -14.15 -22.31 6.60
N ASP A 516 -12.82 -22.26 6.74
CA ASP A 516 -12.17 -21.72 7.94
C ASP A 516 -12.55 -20.24 8.18
N LEU A 517 -12.67 -19.48 7.08
CA LEU A 517 -13.09 -18.07 7.10
C LEU A 517 -14.56 -17.93 7.53
N LEU A 518 -15.45 -18.82 7.09
CA LEU A 518 -16.87 -18.81 7.50
C LEU A 518 -17.03 -19.04 9.01
N ASP A 519 -16.29 -19.98 9.57
CA ASP A 519 -16.31 -20.24 11.03
C ASP A 519 -15.78 -19.02 11.80
N GLY A 520 -14.74 -18.38 11.29
CA GLY A 520 -14.20 -17.13 11.82
C GLY A 520 -15.21 -15.98 11.79
N ILE A 521 -15.97 -15.82 10.71
CA ILE A 521 -17.02 -14.80 10.58
C ILE A 521 -18.13 -15.07 11.58
N ALA A 522 -18.63 -16.29 11.68
CA ALA A 522 -19.69 -16.66 12.62
C ALA A 522 -19.32 -16.35 14.08
N HIS A 523 -18.06 -16.54 14.46
CA HIS A 523 -17.56 -16.17 15.79
C HIS A 523 -17.56 -14.65 15.99
N ARG A 524 -17.05 -13.88 15.02
CA ARG A 524 -16.91 -12.42 15.11
C ARG A 524 -18.25 -11.71 15.11
N ILE A 525 -19.25 -12.19 14.38
CA ILE A 525 -20.63 -11.66 14.39
C ILE A 525 -21.16 -11.56 15.81
N ARG A 526 -20.95 -12.59 16.64
CA ARG A 526 -21.46 -12.63 18.02
C ARG A 526 -20.83 -11.58 18.94
N THR A 527 -19.59 -11.18 18.66
CA THR A 527 -18.82 -10.24 19.48
C THR A 527 -18.80 -8.81 18.92
N THR A 528 -19.27 -8.59 17.70
CA THR A 528 -19.29 -7.27 17.04
C THR A 528 -20.30 -6.35 17.73
N ALA A 529 -19.84 -5.15 18.07
CA ALA A 529 -20.66 -4.08 18.65
C ALA A 529 -20.98 -2.94 17.64
N ASP A 530 -20.32 -2.94 16.49
CA ASP A 530 -20.46 -1.92 15.44
C ASP A 530 -21.29 -2.45 14.28
N PRO A 531 -22.42 -1.78 13.91
CA PRO A 531 -23.24 -2.16 12.77
C PRO A 531 -22.50 -2.12 11.41
N GLY A 532 -21.53 -1.22 11.23
CA GLY A 532 -20.84 -1.02 9.95
C GLY A 532 -20.10 -2.27 9.46
N PRO A 533 -19.12 -2.81 10.21
CA PRO A 533 -18.43 -4.07 9.87
C PRO A 533 -19.37 -5.25 9.69
N LEU A 534 -20.41 -5.33 10.53
CA LEU A 534 -21.42 -6.37 10.46
C LEU A 534 -22.21 -6.31 9.14
N GLY A 535 -22.58 -5.10 8.71
CA GLY A 535 -23.26 -4.89 7.44
C GLY A 535 -22.40 -5.24 6.23
N ARG A 536 -21.09 -4.96 6.28
CA ARG A 536 -20.15 -5.39 5.23
C ARG A 536 -20.08 -6.91 5.13
N ALA A 537 -20.00 -7.59 6.28
CA ALA A 537 -20.00 -9.05 6.31
C ALA A 537 -21.30 -9.62 5.75
N LEU A 538 -22.44 -9.07 6.18
CA LEU A 538 -23.77 -9.47 5.72
C LEU A 538 -23.90 -9.31 4.20
N ALA A 539 -23.46 -8.19 3.62
CA ALA A 539 -23.53 -7.94 2.18
C ALA A 539 -22.72 -8.97 1.38
N VAL A 540 -21.49 -9.30 1.85
CA VAL A 540 -20.64 -10.31 1.21
C VAL A 540 -21.27 -11.70 1.28
N VAL A 541 -21.70 -12.13 2.48
CA VAL A 541 -22.26 -13.47 2.68
C VAL A 541 -23.57 -13.63 1.91
N LEU A 542 -24.40 -12.57 1.85
CA LEU A 542 -25.62 -12.57 1.05
C LEU A 542 -25.33 -12.72 -0.46
N GLY A 543 -24.33 -12.01 -0.96
CA GLY A 543 -23.90 -12.14 -2.34
C GLY A 543 -23.49 -13.56 -2.68
N LEU A 544 -22.63 -14.17 -1.85
CA LEU A 544 -22.19 -15.55 -2.01
C LEU A 544 -23.35 -16.56 -1.93
N TRP A 545 -24.28 -16.35 -0.99
CA TRP A 545 -25.43 -17.24 -0.81
C TRP A 545 -26.39 -17.22 -2.00
N ARG A 546 -26.50 -16.07 -2.71
CA ARG A 546 -27.40 -15.93 -3.87
C ARG A 546 -26.80 -16.41 -5.19
N HIS A 547 -25.48 -16.29 -5.39
CA HIS A 547 -24.80 -16.56 -6.66
C HIS A 547 -24.56 -18.06 -6.90
N ASP A 548 -25.62 -18.78 -7.04
CA ASP A 548 -25.74 -20.23 -7.09
C ASP A 548 -24.92 -20.91 -8.18
N ARG A 549 -24.88 -20.30 -9.36
CA ARG A 549 -24.34 -20.97 -10.56
C ARG A 549 -22.86 -20.75 -10.79
N VAL A 550 -22.29 -19.74 -10.14
CA VAL A 550 -20.94 -19.28 -10.46
C VAL A 550 -19.89 -19.82 -9.50
N PHE A 551 -20.16 -19.77 -8.20
CA PHE A 551 -19.17 -20.10 -7.17
C PHE A 551 -19.41 -21.43 -6.46
N GLY A 552 -20.57 -22.05 -6.67
CA GLY A 552 -20.97 -23.29 -5.97
C GLY A 552 -21.22 -23.08 -4.47
N THR A 553 -21.51 -21.84 -4.06
CA THR A 553 -21.78 -21.46 -2.65
C THR A 553 -23.25 -21.16 -2.39
N ALA A 554 -24.08 -21.24 -3.41
CA ALA A 554 -25.47 -20.90 -3.30
C ALA A 554 -26.24 -21.79 -2.37
N ARG A 555 -27.03 -21.16 -1.54
CA ARG A 555 -27.86 -21.83 -0.52
C ARG A 555 -27.08 -22.79 0.37
N ASP A 556 -25.75 -22.56 0.50
CA ASP A 556 -24.96 -23.32 1.47
C ASP A 556 -25.53 -23.10 2.87
N PRO A 557 -25.81 -24.16 3.63
CA PRO A 557 -26.40 -24.06 4.96
C PRO A 557 -25.56 -23.28 5.96
N LEU A 558 -24.23 -23.33 5.86
CA LEU A 558 -23.33 -22.57 6.73
C LEU A 558 -23.44 -21.07 6.44
N LEU A 559 -23.46 -20.67 5.15
CA LEU A 559 -23.73 -19.28 4.75
C LEU A 559 -25.10 -18.81 5.24
N GLY A 560 -26.13 -19.68 5.15
CA GLY A 560 -27.46 -19.39 5.68
C GLY A 560 -27.45 -19.11 7.18
N THR A 561 -26.75 -19.92 7.95
CA THR A 561 -26.59 -19.72 9.41
C THR A 561 -25.86 -18.42 9.73
N VAL A 562 -24.81 -18.09 8.97
CA VAL A 562 -24.08 -16.82 9.15
C VAL A 562 -24.95 -15.62 8.83
N LEU A 563 -25.77 -15.69 7.76
CA LEU A 563 -26.76 -14.68 7.40
C LEU A 563 -27.77 -14.44 8.52
N ASP A 564 -28.36 -15.52 9.05
CA ASP A 564 -29.34 -15.48 10.13
C ASP A 564 -28.78 -14.77 11.36
N HIS A 565 -27.63 -15.22 11.84
CA HIS A 565 -26.95 -14.59 12.99
C HIS A 565 -26.57 -13.12 12.73
N ALA A 566 -26.17 -12.77 11.51
CA ALA A 566 -25.79 -11.40 11.18
C ALA A 566 -26.99 -10.45 11.16
N VAL A 567 -28.12 -10.90 10.59
CA VAL A 567 -29.36 -10.12 10.56
C VAL A 567 -29.90 -9.94 11.97
N ASP A 568 -30.02 -11.01 12.76
CA ASP A 568 -30.48 -10.95 14.15
C ASP A 568 -29.61 -10.01 15.00
N ARG A 569 -28.28 -10.17 14.92
CA ARG A 569 -27.34 -9.30 15.65
C ARG A 569 -27.45 -7.83 15.24
N LEU A 570 -27.60 -7.55 13.93
CA LEU A 570 -27.76 -6.18 13.45
C LEU A 570 -29.01 -5.52 14.01
N PHE A 571 -30.17 -6.20 13.96
CA PHE A 571 -31.41 -5.67 14.53
C PHE A 571 -31.30 -5.43 16.04
N HIS A 572 -30.66 -6.34 16.76
CA HIS A 572 -30.40 -6.15 18.20
C HIS A 572 -29.54 -4.90 18.48
N LEU A 573 -28.50 -4.66 17.67
CA LEU A 573 -27.62 -3.50 17.83
C LEU A 573 -28.34 -2.17 17.52
N VAL A 574 -29.11 -2.12 16.44
CA VAL A 574 -29.77 -0.88 16.01
C VAL A 574 -30.96 -0.53 16.87
N GLU A 575 -31.68 -1.52 17.43
CA GLU A 575 -32.81 -1.28 18.34
C GLU A 575 -32.35 -0.66 19.68
N GLY A 576 -31.14 -1.00 20.13
CA GLY A 576 -30.55 -0.43 21.36
C GLY A 576 -29.77 0.86 21.18
N LEU A 577 -29.69 1.41 19.96
CA LEU A 577 -28.85 2.56 19.66
C LEU A 577 -29.55 3.89 19.98
N HIS A 578 -29.05 4.59 20.99
CA HIS A 578 -29.54 5.91 21.41
C HIS A 578 -28.44 6.96 21.37
N GLY A 579 -28.79 8.18 20.96
CA GLY A 579 -27.85 9.30 20.88
C GLY A 579 -26.81 9.14 19.74
N GLY A 580 -25.72 9.86 19.86
CA GLY A 580 -24.63 9.87 18.89
C GLY A 580 -24.34 11.27 18.33
N PRO A 581 -23.24 11.46 17.60
CA PRO A 581 -22.95 12.72 16.94
C PRO A 581 -24.00 13.01 15.86
N PRO A 582 -24.32 14.29 15.60
CA PRO A 582 -25.16 14.68 14.48
C PRO A 582 -24.50 14.29 13.17
N GLY A 583 -25.31 13.93 12.18
CA GLY A 583 -24.87 13.56 10.85
C GLY A 583 -25.28 12.14 10.45
N VAL A 584 -25.08 11.83 9.17
CA VAL A 584 -25.46 10.56 8.57
C VAL A 584 -24.36 9.51 8.80
N ASP A 585 -24.70 8.42 9.46
CA ASP A 585 -23.81 7.24 9.58
C ASP A 585 -23.98 6.33 8.36
N VAL A 586 -23.20 6.59 7.33
CA VAL A 586 -23.23 5.84 6.06
C VAL A 586 -22.96 4.33 6.25
N PRO A 587 -21.96 3.88 7.06
CA PRO A 587 -21.76 2.48 7.38
C PRO A 587 -23.02 1.79 7.95
N ARG A 588 -23.71 2.43 8.89
CA ARG A 588 -24.95 1.93 9.50
C ARG A 588 -26.09 1.83 8.47
N LEU A 589 -26.28 2.84 7.63
CA LEU A 589 -27.28 2.80 6.57
C LEU A 589 -27.03 1.68 5.55
N ARG A 590 -25.77 1.45 5.19
CA ARG A 590 -25.39 0.33 4.33
C ARG A 590 -25.65 -1.02 5.01
N ALA A 591 -25.45 -1.13 6.30
CA ALA A 591 -25.76 -2.34 7.06
C ALA A 591 -27.27 -2.65 7.03
N LEU A 592 -28.11 -1.65 7.24
CA LEU A 592 -29.57 -1.79 7.12
C LEU A 592 -30.03 -2.12 5.71
N THR A 593 -29.35 -1.57 4.69
CA THR A 593 -29.58 -1.95 3.28
C THR A 593 -29.28 -3.42 3.04
N ALA A 594 -28.15 -3.92 3.54
CA ALA A 594 -27.79 -5.34 3.44
C ALA A 594 -28.81 -6.24 4.17
N ALA A 595 -29.31 -5.82 5.34
CA ALA A 595 -30.35 -6.54 6.07
C ALA A 595 -31.68 -6.55 5.33
N ARG A 596 -32.11 -5.42 4.75
CA ARG A 596 -33.27 -5.35 3.86
C ARG A 596 -33.15 -6.37 2.72
N ASP A 597 -32.03 -6.38 2.05
CA ASP A 597 -31.79 -7.25 0.89
C ASP A 597 -31.75 -8.74 1.33
N ALA A 598 -31.23 -9.03 2.52
CA ALA A 598 -31.28 -10.39 3.11
C ALA A 598 -32.72 -10.81 3.39
N LEU A 599 -33.52 -9.95 4.02
CA LEU A 599 -34.94 -10.24 4.32
C LEU A 599 -35.78 -10.44 3.05
N LEU A 600 -35.49 -9.68 1.98
CA LEU A 600 -36.21 -9.81 0.72
C LEU A 600 -35.78 -11.01 -0.11
N HIS A 601 -34.52 -11.42 -0.02
CA HIS A 601 -33.94 -12.37 -0.96
C HIS A 601 -33.47 -13.69 -0.33
N ALA A 602 -33.26 -13.73 0.98
CA ALA A 602 -32.79 -14.89 1.72
C ALA A 602 -33.77 -15.30 2.85
N ALA A 603 -35.00 -14.84 2.87
CA ALA A 603 -36.00 -15.10 3.90
C ALA A 603 -36.09 -16.58 4.35
N PRO A 604 -35.99 -17.60 3.45
CA PRO A 604 -36.03 -18.98 3.88
C PRO A 604 -34.86 -19.45 4.78
N ALA A 605 -33.76 -18.68 4.78
CA ALA A 605 -32.58 -18.97 5.61
C ALA A 605 -32.57 -18.19 6.93
N LEU A 606 -33.53 -17.29 7.16
CA LEU A 606 -33.60 -16.39 8.30
C LEU A 606 -34.70 -16.84 9.28
N ALA A 607 -34.39 -16.80 10.57
CA ALA A 607 -35.38 -16.96 11.64
C ALA A 607 -36.22 -15.68 11.82
N LEU A 608 -35.60 -14.51 11.60
CA LEU A 608 -36.27 -13.22 11.63
C LEU A 608 -37.14 -13.05 10.38
N THR A 609 -38.48 -13.01 10.56
CA THR A 609 -39.39 -12.82 9.44
C THR A 609 -39.46 -11.34 9.01
N PRO A 610 -39.82 -11.04 7.74
CA PRO A 610 -40.04 -9.67 7.30
C PRO A 610 -41.04 -8.90 8.14
N GLU A 611 -42.10 -9.56 8.64
CA GLU A 611 -43.13 -8.96 9.49
C GLU A 611 -42.56 -8.56 10.87
N THR A 612 -41.77 -9.44 11.49
CA THR A 612 -41.11 -9.15 12.79
C THR A 612 -40.08 -8.03 12.62
N ALA A 613 -39.30 -8.06 11.55
CA ALA A 613 -38.34 -6.99 11.21
C ALA A 613 -39.06 -5.65 11.00
N ALA A 614 -40.17 -5.62 10.29
CA ALA A 614 -40.99 -4.41 10.09
C ALA A 614 -41.58 -3.89 11.40
N ALA A 615 -41.98 -4.76 12.34
CA ALA A 615 -42.46 -4.35 13.65
C ALA A 615 -41.32 -3.72 14.49
N THR A 616 -40.12 -4.28 14.47
CA THR A 616 -38.93 -3.69 15.13
C THR A 616 -38.59 -2.35 14.49
N ALA A 617 -38.59 -2.27 13.17
CA ALA A 617 -38.35 -1.00 12.45
C ALA A 617 -39.40 0.06 12.82
N ALA A 618 -40.66 -0.31 13.01
CA ALA A 618 -41.70 0.62 13.48
C ALA A 618 -41.42 1.18 14.88
N ARG A 619 -40.86 0.38 15.80
CA ARG A 619 -40.45 0.86 17.14
C ARG A 619 -39.29 1.86 17.03
N ILE A 620 -38.26 1.54 16.24
CA ILE A 620 -37.09 2.41 16.03
C ILE A 620 -37.51 3.73 15.38
N ALA A 621 -38.39 3.71 14.38
CA ALA A 621 -38.86 4.93 13.70
C ALA A 621 -39.55 5.91 14.64
N ARG A 622 -40.22 5.42 15.69
CA ARG A 622 -40.95 6.21 16.71
C ARG A 622 -40.07 6.64 17.89
N ASP A 623 -38.92 6.02 18.07
CA ASP A 623 -38.04 6.31 19.20
C ASP A 623 -37.28 7.62 18.96
N ARG A 624 -37.68 8.68 19.71
CA ARG A 624 -37.04 10.00 19.60
C ARG A 624 -35.59 10.06 20.08
N HIS A 625 -35.13 9.06 20.83
CA HIS A 625 -33.75 8.97 21.33
C HIS A 625 -32.83 8.30 20.30
N ALA A 626 -33.40 7.58 19.32
CA ALA A 626 -32.63 7.01 18.23
C ALA A 626 -32.14 8.11 17.26
N PRO A 627 -30.92 7.94 16.66
CA PRO A 627 -30.39 8.88 15.67
C PRO A 627 -31.37 9.15 14.53
N ALA A 628 -31.37 10.39 13.99
CA ALA A 628 -32.34 10.80 12.98
C ALA A 628 -32.28 9.96 11.70
N ASP A 629 -31.06 9.69 11.20
CA ASP A 629 -30.83 8.84 10.02
C ASP A 629 -31.32 7.40 10.26
N LEU A 630 -31.14 6.85 11.45
CA LEU A 630 -31.66 5.52 11.81
C LEU A 630 -33.17 5.48 11.85
N ARG A 631 -33.83 6.53 12.39
CA ARG A 631 -35.30 6.64 12.39
C ARG A 631 -35.87 6.70 10.98
N GLY A 632 -35.24 7.51 10.10
CA GLY A 632 -35.61 7.58 8.68
C GLY A 632 -35.42 6.24 7.97
N ALA A 633 -34.27 5.60 8.18
CA ALA A 633 -33.95 4.29 7.61
C ALA A 633 -34.93 3.21 8.08
N ALA A 634 -35.32 3.23 9.36
CA ALA A 634 -36.28 2.28 9.91
C ALA A 634 -37.68 2.42 9.28
N LEU A 635 -38.15 3.64 9.05
CA LEU A 635 -39.40 3.86 8.30
C LEU A 635 -39.26 3.36 6.86
N GLY A 636 -38.15 3.67 6.20
CA GLY A 636 -37.84 3.19 4.85
C GLY A 636 -37.80 1.66 4.75
N LEU A 637 -37.15 1.01 5.71
CA LEU A 637 -37.07 -0.45 5.81
C LEU A 637 -38.47 -1.10 5.92
N ARG A 638 -39.32 -0.54 6.81
CA ARG A 638 -40.68 -1.00 6.97
C ARG A 638 -41.46 -0.95 5.67
N ARG A 639 -41.34 0.16 4.91
CA ARG A 639 -41.98 0.30 3.60
C ARG A 639 -41.41 -0.67 2.56
N ALA A 640 -40.09 -0.81 2.49
CA ALA A 640 -39.44 -1.74 1.57
C ALA A 640 -39.82 -3.21 1.81
N LEU A 641 -40.11 -3.57 3.06
CA LEU A 641 -40.61 -4.92 3.41
C LEU A 641 -42.13 -5.10 3.13
N GLY A 642 -42.78 -4.13 2.57
CA GLY A 642 -44.20 -4.23 2.18
C GLY A 642 -45.18 -4.13 3.36
N ALA A 643 -44.77 -3.62 4.51
CA ALA A 643 -45.68 -3.43 5.64
C ALA A 643 -46.78 -2.39 5.29
N PRO A 644 -48.01 -2.59 5.78
CA PRO A 644 -49.14 -1.65 5.51
C PRO A 644 -48.78 -0.23 5.93
N ALA A 645 -49.28 0.72 5.15
CA ALA A 645 -49.20 2.15 5.49
C ALA A 645 -49.91 2.41 6.80
N GLU A 646 -49.25 3.15 7.70
CA GLU A 646 -49.88 3.71 8.91
C GLU A 646 -49.82 5.24 8.82
N PRO A 647 -50.79 5.88 8.10
CA PRO A 647 -50.70 7.29 7.79
C PRO A 647 -50.53 8.20 9.00
N ALA A 648 -51.19 7.89 10.11
CA ALA A 648 -51.07 8.66 11.35
C ALA A 648 -49.68 8.51 12.00
N GLY A 649 -49.14 7.29 12.04
CA GLY A 649 -47.82 7.05 12.60
C GLY A 649 -46.66 7.57 11.73
N GLU A 650 -46.87 7.56 10.42
CA GLU A 650 -45.92 8.15 9.49
C GLU A 650 -45.90 9.69 9.55
N ALA A 651 -47.08 10.30 9.62
CA ALA A 651 -47.20 11.74 9.80
C ALA A 651 -46.59 12.19 11.13
N GLU A 652 -46.71 11.40 12.21
CA GLU A 652 -46.05 11.66 13.50
C GLU A 652 -44.56 11.54 13.38
N ALA A 653 -43.99 10.52 12.71
CA ALA A 653 -42.58 10.35 12.47
C ALA A 653 -42.00 11.52 11.65
N PHE A 654 -42.73 12.00 10.64
CA PHE A 654 -42.38 13.20 9.88
C PHE A 654 -42.40 14.46 10.72
N ALA A 655 -43.47 14.67 11.50
CA ALA A 655 -43.60 15.84 12.36
C ALA A 655 -42.43 15.89 13.39
N ALA A 656 -42.00 14.73 13.89
CA ALA A 656 -40.88 14.62 14.81
C ALA A 656 -39.51 14.87 14.10
N ALA A 657 -39.43 14.78 12.78
CA ALA A 657 -38.26 15.05 11.95
C ALA A 657 -38.31 16.42 11.25
N ALA A 658 -39.37 17.19 11.43
CA ALA A 658 -39.55 18.49 10.76
C ALA A 658 -38.58 19.60 11.21
N ASP A 659 -37.80 19.36 12.30
CA ASP A 659 -36.72 20.24 12.71
C ASP A 659 -35.65 20.28 11.60
N PRO A 660 -35.34 21.45 11.01
CA PRO A 660 -34.34 21.61 9.97
C PRO A 660 -32.97 20.99 10.31
N ALA A 661 -32.60 20.97 11.60
CA ALA A 661 -31.33 20.42 12.06
C ALA A 661 -31.20 18.90 11.88
N VAL A 662 -32.31 18.16 11.86
CA VAL A 662 -32.30 16.69 11.80
C VAL A 662 -33.00 16.15 10.54
N LEU A 663 -33.71 16.99 9.80
CA LEU A 663 -34.49 16.59 8.63
C LEU A 663 -33.62 15.96 7.53
N GLY A 664 -32.45 16.54 7.31
CA GLY A 664 -31.53 16.04 6.28
C GLY A 664 -31.04 14.62 6.56
N ASP A 665 -30.63 14.35 7.78
CA ASP A 665 -30.15 13.03 8.21
C ASP A 665 -31.30 12.00 8.15
N TRP A 666 -32.48 12.41 8.61
CA TRP A 666 -33.65 11.56 8.59
C TRP A 666 -34.07 11.18 7.16
N LEU A 667 -34.09 12.17 6.24
CA LEU A 667 -34.41 11.93 4.81
C LEU A 667 -33.32 11.06 4.15
N ALA A 668 -32.05 11.27 4.45
CA ALA A 668 -30.97 10.44 3.93
C ALA A 668 -31.17 8.97 4.31
N GLY A 669 -31.53 8.71 5.57
CA GLY A 669 -31.90 7.37 6.03
C GLY A 669 -33.08 6.78 5.30
N LEU A 670 -34.18 7.51 5.23
CA LEU A 670 -35.42 7.10 4.55
C LEU A 670 -35.17 6.74 3.08
N LEU A 671 -34.53 7.65 2.35
CA LEU A 671 -34.29 7.50 0.91
C LEU A 671 -33.27 6.40 0.58
N THR A 672 -32.34 6.14 1.48
CA THR A 672 -31.39 5.02 1.32
C THR A 672 -32.13 3.67 1.32
N LEU A 673 -33.12 3.49 2.15
CA LEU A 673 -33.85 2.22 2.32
C LEU A 673 -35.10 2.10 1.43
N ALA A 674 -35.78 3.22 1.11
CA ALA A 674 -37.08 3.25 0.44
C ALA A 674 -37.09 4.05 -0.86
N ARG A 675 -35.97 4.15 -1.56
CA ARG A 675 -35.87 4.94 -2.81
C ARG A 675 -36.89 4.53 -3.89
N GLU A 676 -37.08 3.22 -4.07
CA GLU A 676 -38.04 2.71 -5.05
C GLU A 676 -39.48 2.95 -4.62
N GLU A 677 -39.76 2.87 -3.34
CA GLU A 677 -41.11 3.09 -2.78
C GLU A 677 -41.56 4.53 -2.92
N VAL A 678 -40.62 5.51 -2.87
CA VAL A 678 -40.95 6.93 -3.17
C VAL A 678 -41.39 7.13 -4.60
N LEU A 679 -40.86 6.33 -5.54
CA LEU A 679 -41.20 6.41 -6.96
C LEU A 679 -42.44 5.60 -7.34
N ARG A 680 -42.98 4.75 -6.46
CA ARG A 680 -44.17 3.96 -6.70
C ARG A 680 -45.45 4.81 -6.54
N PRO A 681 -46.36 4.76 -7.50
CA PRO A 681 -47.66 5.32 -7.29
C PRO A 681 -48.41 4.54 -6.19
N ALA A 682 -49.11 5.24 -5.33
CA ALA A 682 -49.93 4.59 -4.31
C ALA A 682 -51.09 3.81 -4.96
N PRO A 683 -51.51 2.65 -4.37
CA PRO A 683 -52.79 2.03 -4.72
C PRO A 683 -53.97 3.02 -4.58
N LYS A 684 -55.04 2.80 -5.31
CA LYS A 684 -56.20 3.68 -5.23
C LYS A 684 -56.76 3.73 -3.80
N GLY A 685 -56.75 4.91 -3.19
CA GLY A 685 -57.23 5.15 -1.83
C GLY A 685 -56.17 5.16 -0.74
N GLU A 686 -54.88 4.94 -1.08
CA GLU A 686 -53.75 5.02 -0.15
C GLU A 686 -52.87 6.25 -0.45
N GLN A 687 -52.21 6.80 0.56
CA GLN A 687 -51.23 7.86 0.40
C GLN A 687 -49.84 7.25 0.10
N SER A 688 -49.15 7.77 -0.92
CA SER A 688 -47.79 7.39 -1.20
C SER A 688 -46.84 8.08 -0.19
N LEU A 689 -45.62 7.54 -0.07
CA LEU A 689 -44.57 8.17 0.73
C LEU A 689 -44.26 9.59 0.22
N LEU A 690 -44.33 9.82 -1.09
CA LEU A 690 -44.16 11.14 -1.71
C LEU A 690 -45.32 12.10 -1.34
N ASP A 691 -46.57 11.61 -1.18
CA ASP A 691 -47.70 12.44 -0.73
C ASP A 691 -47.44 12.92 0.70
N THR A 692 -46.97 12.06 1.55
CA THR A 692 -46.69 12.40 2.96
C THR A 692 -45.53 13.42 3.07
N LEU A 693 -44.47 13.25 2.27
CA LEU A 693 -43.35 14.20 2.16
C LEU A 693 -43.79 15.57 1.66
N ASP A 694 -44.58 15.58 0.57
CA ASP A 694 -45.10 16.83 -0.01
C ASP A 694 -46.04 17.56 0.97
N GLY A 695 -46.86 16.83 1.70
CA GLY A 695 -47.75 17.38 2.72
C GLY A 695 -46.95 18.08 3.85
N VAL A 696 -45.90 17.45 4.35
CA VAL A 696 -45.04 18.05 5.42
C VAL A 696 -44.35 19.31 4.90
N VAL A 697 -43.72 19.23 3.72
CA VAL A 697 -43.03 20.39 3.12
C VAL A 697 -44.03 21.54 2.87
N THR A 698 -45.23 21.25 2.45
CA THR A 698 -46.31 22.27 2.18
C THR A 698 -46.81 22.93 3.47
N THR A 699 -46.70 22.27 4.63
CA THR A 699 -47.12 22.82 5.94
C THR A 699 -46.03 23.63 6.65
N MET A 700 -44.81 23.63 6.13
CA MET A 700 -43.72 24.45 6.68
C MET A 700 -43.98 25.94 6.47
N THR A 701 -43.60 26.75 7.43
CA THR A 701 -43.53 28.20 7.22
C THR A 701 -42.35 28.53 6.30
N ASP A 702 -42.41 29.69 5.64
CA ASP A 702 -41.34 30.13 4.72
C ASP A 702 -39.96 30.10 5.35
N ASP A 703 -39.82 30.54 6.60
CA ASP A 703 -38.55 30.54 7.31
C ASP A 703 -38.01 29.11 7.61
N VAL A 704 -38.91 28.21 8.02
CA VAL A 704 -38.56 26.81 8.29
C VAL A 704 -38.18 26.10 6.95
N PHE A 705 -38.93 26.39 5.88
CA PHE A 705 -38.61 25.86 4.57
C PHE A 705 -37.26 26.31 4.04
N LEU A 706 -36.91 27.60 4.19
CA LEU A 706 -35.62 28.15 3.78
C LEU A 706 -34.47 27.51 4.56
N GLN A 707 -34.65 27.28 5.86
CA GLN A 707 -33.66 26.57 6.69
C GLN A 707 -33.52 25.09 6.32
N ALA A 708 -34.62 24.44 5.93
CA ALA A 708 -34.62 23.03 5.50
C ALA A 708 -34.12 22.80 4.06
N LEU A 709 -34.12 23.85 3.23
CA LEU A 709 -33.84 23.73 1.80
C LEU A 709 -32.48 23.10 1.45
N PRO A 710 -31.35 23.43 2.14
CA PRO A 710 -30.08 22.76 1.90
C PRO A 710 -30.14 21.25 2.17
N ALA A 711 -30.79 20.85 3.28
CA ALA A 711 -30.97 19.45 3.65
C ALA A 711 -31.86 18.69 2.65
N LEU A 712 -32.93 19.31 2.19
CA LEU A 712 -33.79 18.77 1.12
C LEU A 712 -33.02 18.60 -0.19
N ARG A 713 -32.23 19.59 -0.60
CA ARG A 713 -31.37 19.48 -1.80
C ARG A 713 -30.40 18.34 -1.70
N GLN A 714 -29.72 18.19 -0.57
CA GLN A 714 -28.76 17.13 -0.30
C GLN A 714 -29.44 15.74 -0.31
N ALA A 715 -30.61 15.61 0.33
CA ALA A 715 -31.37 14.36 0.33
C ALA A 715 -31.79 13.95 -1.11
N PHE A 716 -32.26 14.87 -1.92
CA PHE A 716 -32.60 14.59 -3.32
C PHE A 716 -31.37 14.35 -4.23
N ALA A 717 -30.18 14.73 -3.81
CA ALA A 717 -28.95 14.37 -4.52
C ALA A 717 -28.66 12.86 -4.51
N PHE A 718 -29.20 12.09 -3.57
CA PHE A 718 -29.14 10.62 -3.57
C PHE A 718 -29.87 9.97 -4.75
N PHE A 719 -30.77 10.69 -5.41
CA PHE A 719 -31.43 10.18 -6.61
C PHE A 719 -30.60 10.44 -7.88
N PRO A 720 -30.43 9.42 -8.76
CA PRO A 720 -29.89 9.65 -10.09
C PRO A 720 -30.70 10.72 -10.87
N PRO A 721 -30.08 11.43 -11.83
CA PRO A 721 -30.78 12.51 -12.58
C PRO A 721 -32.12 12.12 -13.18
N ARG A 722 -32.27 10.90 -13.73
CA ARG A 722 -33.51 10.39 -14.29
C ARG A 722 -34.60 10.17 -13.23
N GLU A 723 -34.23 9.71 -12.05
CA GLU A 723 -35.20 9.52 -10.96
C GLU A 723 -35.62 10.86 -10.37
N ARG A 724 -34.73 11.83 -10.25
CA ARG A 724 -35.05 13.21 -9.85
C ARG A 724 -36.06 13.84 -10.81
N GLU A 725 -35.88 13.66 -12.13
CA GLU A 725 -36.81 14.10 -13.15
C GLU A 725 -38.19 13.44 -12.96
N ARG A 726 -38.22 12.14 -12.64
CA ARG A 726 -39.47 11.40 -12.37
C ARG A 726 -40.18 11.89 -11.11
N VAL A 727 -39.46 12.13 -10.01
CA VAL A 727 -40.04 12.74 -8.79
C VAL A 727 -40.63 14.10 -9.09
N ALA A 728 -39.90 14.96 -9.81
CA ALA A 728 -40.37 16.28 -10.20
C ALA A 728 -41.63 16.20 -11.08
N GLN A 729 -41.67 15.26 -12.02
CA GLN A 729 -42.87 15.05 -12.87
C GLN A 729 -44.09 14.58 -12.05
N LEU A 730 -43.89 13.65 -11.13
CA LEU A 730 -44.95 13.18 -10.22
C LEU A 730 -45.52 14.32 -9.36
N LEU A 731 -44.69 15.25 -8.89
CA LEU A 731 -45.13 16.42 -8.12
C LEU A 731 -45.89 17.43 -9.00
N LEU A 732 -45.45 17.65 -10.25
CA LEU A 732 -46.16 18.50 -11.22
C LEU A 732 -47.54 17.95 -11.54
N ASP A 733 -47.64 16.67 -11.85
CA ASP A 733 -48.90 15.99 -12.20
C ASP A 733 -49.92 16.10 -11.03
N ARG A 734 -49.46 15.97 -9.78
CA ARG A 734 -50.31 16.12 -8.59
C ARG A 734 -50.85 17.53 -8.38
N ARG A 735 -50.03 18.52 -8.70
CA ARG A 735 -50.41 19.93 -8.57
C ARG A 735 -51.20 20.45 -9.77
N ASN A 736 -51.54 19.56 -10.73
CA ASN A 736 -52.17 19.89 -12.01
C ASN A 736 -51.41 21.00 -12.77
N LEU A 737 -50.07 21.02 -12.60
CA LEU A 737 -49.21 21.95 -13.32
C LEU A 737 -48.79 21.31 -14.65
N HIS A 738 -49.20 21.94 -15.76
CA HIS A 738 -48.80 21.49 -17.10
C HIS A 738 -47.41 21.97 -17.44
N GLY A 739 -46.53 21.02 -17.76
CA GLY A 739 -45.14 21.28 -18.12
C GLY A 739 -44.25 20.06 -17.91
N SER A 740 -43.03 20.08 -18.44
CA SER A 740 -42.05 19.05 -18.12
C SER A 740 -41.17 19.51 -16.97
N ALA A 741 -40.65 18.58 -16.15
CA ALA A 741 -39.67 18.85 -15.10
C ALA A 741 -38.47 19.67 -15.64
N ARG A 742 -38.13 19.50 -16.92
CA ARG A 742 -37.07 20.27 -17.60
C ARG A 742 -37.43 21.75 -17.81
N THR A 743 -38.70 22.08 -17.89
CA THR A 743 -39.19 23.46 -18.05
C THR A 743 -38.98 24.25 -16.75
N LEU A 744 -39.10 23.63 -15.61
CA LEU A 744 -38.83 24.24 -14.30
C LEU A 744 -37.36 24.63 -14.12
N LEU A 745 -36.44 23.86 -14.72
CA LEU A 745 -34.99 24.16 -14.70
C LEU A 745 -34.61 25.30 -15.66
N ARG A 746 -35.52 25.71 -16.54
CA ARG A 746 -35.35 26.80 -17.55
C ARG A 746 -35.99 28.11 -17.16
N THR A 747 -36.58 28.22 -15.97
CA THR A 747 -37.06 29.51 -15.47
C THR A 747 -35.84 30.44 -15.36
N SER A 748 -35.79 31.45 -16.24
CA SER A 748 -34.77 32.49 -16.21
C SER A 748 -34.91 33.26 -14.90
N ALA A 749 -34.13 32.88 -13.90
CA ALA A 749 -33.94 33.73 -12.75
C ALA A 749 -33.30 35.04 -13.21
N ASP A 750 -33.72 36.17 -12.67
CA ASP A 750 -33.15 37.46 -12.93
C ASP A 750 -31.59 37.36 -12.80
N PRO A 751 -30.82 37.72 -13.82
CA PRO A 751 -29.36 37.67 -13.77
C PRO A 751 -28.76 38.37 -12.55
N LEU A 752 -29.43 39.43 -12.05
CA LEU A 752 -29.01 40.15 -10.81
C LEU A 752 -29.22 39.31 -9.53
N LEU A 753 -30.31 38.50 -9.50
CA LEU A 753 -30.55 37.56 -8.39
C LEU A 753 -29.55 36.40 -8.42
N LEU A 754 -29.20 35.88 -9.60
CA LEU A 754 -28.16 34.85 -9.76
C LEU A 754 -26.77 35.39 -9.33
N ALA A 755 -26.42 36.62 -9.71
CA ALA A 755 -25.16 37.25 -9.32
C ALA A 755 -25.09 37.48 -7.79
N ARG A 756 -26.20 37.89 -7.16
CA ARG A 756 -26.26 38.05 -5.70
C ARG A 756 -26.19 36.71 -4.96
N ALA A 757 -26.82 35.67 -5.48
CA ALA A 757 -26.72 34.33 -4.91
C ALA A 757 -25.31 33.77 -5.01
N ALA A 758 -24.66 33.92 -6.18
CA ALA A 758 -23.27 33.50 -6.38
C ALA A 758 -22.31 34.28 -5.45
N ALA A 759 -22.48 35.58 -5.29
CA ALA A 759 -21.67 36.38 -4.36
C ALA A 759 -21.88 35.97 -2.89
N LEU A 760 -23.09 35.54 -2.50
CA LEU A 760 -23.38 35.04 -1.17
C LEU A 760 -22.76 33.65 -0.95
N GLU A 761 -22.80 32.76 -1.95
CA GLU A 761 -22.12 31.44 -1.90
C GLU A 761 -20.62 31.63 -1.77
N GLU A 762 -19.99 32.50 -2.58
CA GLU A 762 -18.58 32.80 -2.50
C GLU A 762 -18.18 33.38 -1.13
N HIS A 763 -19.00 34.26 -0.56
CA HIS A 763 -18.79 34.81 0.78
C HIS A 763 -18.93 33.74 1.86
N THR A 764 -19.84 32.82 1.70
CA THR A 764 -20.03 31.68 2.61
C THR A 764 -18.85 30.73 2.56
N ASP A 765 -18.34 30.41 1.35
CA ASP A 765 -17.15 29.59 1.17
C ASP A 765 -15.89 30.23 1.81
N LEU A 766 -15.71 31.55 1.62
CA LEU A 766 -14.64 32.29 2.29
C LEU A 766 -14.73 32.26 3.81
N LEU A 767 -15.95 32.29 4.37
CA LEU A 767 -16.15 32.16 5.84
C LEU A 767 -15.87 30.73 6.31
N LEU A 768 -16.29 29.72 5.57
CA LEU A 768 -16.02 28.32 5.88
C LEU A 768 -14.52 28.02 5.82
N ASP A 769 -13.82 28.50 4.81
CA ASP A 769 -12.37 28.37 4.67
C ASP A 769 -11.63 29.08 5.82
N ARG A 770 -12.07 30.31 6.18
CA ARG A 770 -11.49 31.07 7.29
C ARG A 770 -11.61 30.38 8.64
N HIS A 771 -12.64 29.55 8.84
CA HIS A 771 -12.87 28.78 10.06
C HIS A 771 -12.43 27.32 9.95
N ALA A 772 -11.72 26.94 8.89
CA ALA A 772 -11.31 25.56 8.59
C ALA A 772 -12.47 24.54 8.57
N LEU A 773 -13.65 25.00 8.17
CA LEU A 773 -14.88 24.19 8.06
C LEU A 773 -15.22 23.85 6.60
N GLY A 774 -14.42 24.34 5.62
CA GLY A 774 -14.56 24.00 4.21
C GLY A 774 -14.24 22.52 3.97
N ALA A 775 -14.99 21.86 3.06
CA ALA A 775 -14.65 20.52 2.64
C ALA A 775 -13.26 20.52 1.97
N PRO A 776 -12.39 19.55 2.24
CA PRO A 776 -11.11 19.45 1.55
C PRO A 776 -11.39 19.28 0.04
N ARG A 777 -10.88 20.22 -0.77
CA ARG A 777 -10.93 20.17 -2.23
C ARG A 777 -10.06 19.06 -2.81
#